data_4b9cf60c78953741e3b19f7584508ea9
#
_entry.id   4b9cf60c78953741e3b19f7584508ea9
#
_cell.length_a   1.000
_cell.length_b   1.000
_cell.length_c   1.000
_cell.angle_alpha   90.00
_cell.angle_beta   90.00
_cell.angle_gamma   90.00
#
_symmetry.space_group_name_H-M   'P 1'
#
loop_
_entity.id
_entity.type
_entity.pdbx_description
1 polymer ?
#
loop_
_entity_poly.entity_id
_entity_poly.type
_entity_poly.pdbx_seq_one_letter_code
_entity_poly.pdbx_strand_id
1 'polypeptide(L)'
;MKPFAFLDSKRRFTALCICMVVIVAGVFLRLIWLQVVQADKLKQLTKSQLTAEYIRGTPRGRIVDRDGEEMAVSIMTGSLYADPEMMQDEQDEKNKKTVQRDVRRLSADLLAPVLKTDAQKLYGIFTGGGRFVWLKRTMEPKEAAQVQKIIKDNDLKGLHFLEESKRYYTKKRAAAQILGFIGTDDKGLSGLEYQLDDVLKGSETTYSKLHDAVGKQLLGLMVNDPGHELQPKQEKLPTVYLTLDSKIQYVLEDAMDDAMARTKAKGAAAIIMDPYTGEILGMASRPTFDPNNFGKYSPDSWTNRAVSMIYEPGSVFKPIVGCMGLTEGIITPDTPIQDNGRIKIADRVIYNWDGEGMGTVPFSTVIKFSINTGMVQLGMKLGADRLISYAKKFGFGTPTGIELPGEEGGILYNPKDMYEPDVATMAIGQGVAVTPLQELRAICAIANGGELLQPYIIKKIVAADGTVIKEGKKTVVRNVITEQVARQMREMMEKVVSEGGGKTAAIKGYRIAGKTGTAEKLAAGGGYAAGQYIASFVGFVPADKPRYAMLVMLDTPQGAFYGSQVSAPIFRDTLQQILVAKGIQPAASEGLPSFEEMNAVGQKDEKKPKQLPMLQRMPDGKIKLPDFKGLDMRNTVDLLEPYKLKLKPYGSGHAWQQKPPPGSEVFENTTVEVWFN
;
A
#
# COMPACT_ATOMS: atom_id res chain seq x y z
N MET A 1 -95.80 4.97 -47.31
CA MET A 1 -94.78 5.88 -46.69
C MET A 1 -95.46 6.73 -45.63
N LYS A 2 -95.27 6.53 -44.35
CA LYS A 2 -95.84 7.31 -43.30
C LYS A 2 -94.98 8.56 -43.13
N PRO A 3 -95.51 9.79 -43.01
CA PRO A 3 -94.75 11.00 -42.86
C PRO A 3 -94.14 11.05 -41.43
N PHE A 4 -92.84 11.39 -41.33
CA PHE A 4 -92.21 11.72 -40.09
C PHE A 4 -92.93 12.96 -39.45
N ALA A 5 -93.54 12.70 -38.30
CA ALA A 5 -94.16 13.76 -37.53
C ALA A 5 -93.07 14.78 -37.06
N PHE A 6 -93.16 16.00 -37.52
CA PHE A 6 -92.32 17.10 -37.07
C PHE A 6 -92.61 17.40 -35.58
N LEU A 7 -91.79 17.01 -34.70
CA LEU A 7 -91.78 17.42 -33.31
C LEU A 7 -91.70 18.96 -33.20
N ASP A 8 -92.63 19.57 -32.44
CA ASP A 8 -92.70 21.00 -32.15
C ASP A 8 -91.28 21.52 -31.73
N SER A 9 -90.92 22.71 -32.23
CA SER A 9 -89.60 23.32 -32.03
C SER A 9 -89.17 23.44 -30.53
N LYS A 10 -90.20 23.67 -29.69
CA LYS A 10 -89.99 23.72 -28.21
C LYS A 10 -89.58 22.32 -27.66
N ARG A 11 -90.17 21.25 -28.11
CA ARG A 11 -89.80 19.89 -27.66
C ARG A 11 -88.43 19.46 -28.15
N ARG A 12 -88.03 19.88 -29.35
CA ARG A 12 -86.68 19.66 -29.86
C ARG A 12 -85.67 20.43 -29.05
N PHE A 13 -85.94 21.69 -28.73
CA PHE A 13 -85.06 22.50 -27.89
C PHE A 13 -84.92 21.88 -26.48
N THR A 14 -86.07 21.49 -25.87
CA THR A 14 -86.04 20.85 -24.54
C THR A 14 -85.29 19.49 -24.60
N ALA A 15 -85.42 18.69 -25.63
CA ALA A 15 -84.68 17.44 -25.81
C ALA A 15 -83.14 17.71 -25.96
N LEU A 16 -82.81 18.77 -26.72
CA LEU A 16 -81.40 19.19 -26.89
C LEU A 16 -80.80 19.68 -25.54
N CYS A 17 -81.55 20.44 -24.77
CA CYS A 17 -81.14 20.87 -23.44
C CYS A 17 -81.00 19.72 -22.47
N ILE A 18 -81.89 18.73 -22.50
CA ILE A 18 -81.73 17.50 -21.67
C ILE A 18 -80.51 16.66 -22.11
N CYS A 19 -80.29 16.47 -23.40
CA CYS A 19 -79.10 15.78 -23.92
C CYS A 19 -77.83 16.53 -23.47
N MET A 20 -77.83 17.85 -23.55
CA MET A 20 -76.68 18.64 -23.13
C MET A 20 -76.42 18.52 -21.61
N VAL A 21 -77.46 18.53 -20.79
CA VAL A 21 -77.34 18.32 -19.33
C VAL A 21 -76.79 16.90 -19.01
N VAL A 22 -77.28 15.87 -19.74
CA VAL A 22 -76.84 14.51 -19.56
C VAL A 22 -75.37 14.35 -19.97
N ILE A 23 -74.94 15.01 -21.06
CA ILE A 23 -73.53 14.99 -21.48
C ILE A 23 -72.66 15.66 -20.44
N VAL A 24 -73.11 16.88 -19.96
CA VAL A 24 -72.35 17.62 -18.91
C VAL A 24 -72.28 16.79 -17.63
N ALA A 25 -73.36 16.19 -17.19
CA ALA A 25 -73.40 15.31 -16.03
C ALA A 25 -72.50 14.09 -16.18
N GLY A 26 -72.49 13.49 -17.39
CA GLY A 26 -71.58 12.38 -17.72
C GLY A 26 -70.12 12.75 -17.66
N VAL A 27 -69.77 13.95 -18.18
CA VAL A 27 -68.39 14.46 -18.07
C VAL A 27 -68.03 14.76 -16.61
N PHE A 28 -68.99 15.34 -15.84
CA PHE A 28 -68.75 15.63 -14.42
C PHE A 28 -68.53 14.32 -13.59
N LEU A 29 -69.34 13.31 -13.83
CA LEU A 29 -69.20 11.99 -13.21
C LEU A 29 -67.88 11.33 -13.60
N ARG A 30 -67.46 11.49 -14.85
CA ARG A 30 -66.19 10.99 -15.32
C ARG A 30 -65.01 11.71 -14.66
N LEU A 31 -65.10 13.01 -14.49
CA LEU A 31 -64.08 13.79 -13.78
C LEU A 31 -63.96 13.36 -12.31
N ILE A 32 -65.12 13.20 -11.64
CA ILE A 32 -65.12 12.70 -10.25
C ILE A 32 -64.48 11.31 -10.17
N TRP A 33 -64.84 10.42 -11.09
CA TRP A 33 -64.25 9.08 -11.16
C TRP A 33 -62.75 9.12 -11.32
N LEU A 34 -62.20 9.95 -12.21
CA LEU A 34 -60.78 10.10 -12.44
C LEU A 34 -60.07 10.76 -11.25
N GLN A 35 -60.69 11.79 -10.64
CA GLN A 35 -60.04 12.58 -9.57
C GLN A 35 -60.20 11.97 -8.17
N VAL A 36 -61.19 11.12 -7.94
CA VAL A 36 -61.43 10.50 -6.62
C VAL A 36 -61.13 9.00 -6.66
N VAL A 37 -61.78 8.27 -7.57
CA VAL A 37 -61.64 6.79 -7.58
C VAL A 37 -60.32 6.31 -8.18
N GLN A 38 -59.85 6.98 -9.22
CA GLN A 38 -58.57 6.61 -9.86
C GLN A 38 -57.40 7.52 -9.48
N ALA A 39 -57.59 8.47 -8.59
CA ALA A 39 -56.57 9.45 -8.21
C ALA A 39 -55.26 8.81 -7.77
N ASP A 40 -55.31 7.82 -6.88
CA ASP A 40 -54.11 7.18 -6.36
C ASP A 40 -53.40 6.33 -7.42
N LYS A 41 -54.16 5.62 -8.26
CA LYS A 41 -53.59 4.85 -9.39
C LYS A 41 -52.94 5.77 -10.42
N LEU A 42 -53.58 6.89 -10.76
CA LEU A 42 -53.05 7.88 -11.70
C LEU A 42 -51.84 8.61 -11.11
N LYS A 43 -51.85 8.93 -9.82
CA LYS A 43 -50.68 9.48 -9.11
C LYS A 43 -49.51 8.52 -9.12
N GLN A 44 -49.75 7.22 -8.89
CA GLN A 44 -48.67 6.20 -8.96
C GLN A 44 -48.11 6.06 -10.38
N LEU A 45 -48.97 6.01 -11.42
CA LEU A 45 -48.53 5.98 -12.81
C LEU A 45 -47.76 7.24 -13.21
N THR A 46 -48.22 8.43 -12.78
CA THR A 46 -47.49 9.67 -13.00
C THR A 46 -46.18 9.68 -12.29
N LYS A 47 -46.12 9.21 -11.03
CA LYS A 47 -44.88 9.08 -10.27
C LYS A 47 -43.90 8.14 -10.97
N SER A 48 -44.36 7.00 -11.47
CA SER A 48 -43.49 6.03 -12.17
C SER A 48 -43.00 6.50 -13.56
N GLN A 49 -43.78 7.33 -14.24
CA GLN A 49 -43.43 7.90 -15.56
C GLN A 49 -42.55 9.17 -15.48
N LEU A 50 -42.78 10.00 -14.46
CA LEU A 50 -42.09 11.29 -14.31
C LEU A 50 -40.90 11.23 -13.36
N THR A 51 -40.74 10.16 -12.57
CA THR A 51 -39.69 10.05 -11.58
C THR A 51 -38.61 9.10 -12.08
N ALA A 52 -37.43 9.62 -12.30
CA ALA A 52 -36.23 8.77 -12.42
C ALA A 52 -35.60 8.65 -11.04
N GLU A 53 -35.48 7.42 -10.57
CA GLU A 53 -34.75 7.12 -9.34
C GLU A 53 -33.25 7.07 -9.62
N TYR A 54 -32.51 7.88 -8.91
CA TYR A 54 -31.04 7.90 -8.94
C TYR A 54 -30.53 7.43 -7.60
N ILE A 55 -29.75 6.39 -7.60
CA ILE A 55 -28.99 5.96 -6.42
C ILE A 55 -27.75 6.86 -6.35
N ARG A 56 -27.68 7.71 -5.35
CA ARG A 56 -26.47 8.48 -5.04
C ARG A 56 -25.75 7.78 -3.91
N GLY A 57 -24.58 7.23 -4.21
CA GLY A 57 -23.66 6.77 -3.17
C GLY A 57 -23.11 7.96 -2.41
N THR A 58 -23.10 7.90 -1.09
CA THR A 58 -22.37 8.86 -0.26
C THR A 58 -20.86 8.56 -0.35
N PRO A 59 -20.01 9.58 -0.18
CA PRO A 59 -18.57 9.36 -0.11
C PRO A 59 -18.20 8.30 0.95
N ARG A 60 -17.11 7.59 0.79
CA ARG A 60 -16.59 6.69 1.83
C ARG A 60 -15.88 7.48 2.94
N GLY A 61 -15.84 6.91 4.15
CA GLY A 61 -15.12 7.43 5.30
C GLY A 61 -13.63 7.65 4.98
N ARG A 62 -13.01 8.59 5.70
CA ARG A 62 -11.60 8.93 5.51
C ARG A 62 -10.70 7.93 6.22
N ILE A 63 -9.53 7.63 5.63
CA ILE A 63 -8.44 6.93 6.29
C ILE A 63 -7.29 7.93 6.43
N VAL A 64 -6.81 8.10 7.65
CA VAL A 64 -5.73 9.03 8.00
C VAL A 64 -4.64 8.31 8.78
N ASP A 65 -3.44 8.86 8.77
CA ASP A 65 -2.34 8.35 9.60
C ASP A 65 -2.54 8.68 11.10
N ARG A 66 -1.55 8.36 11.91
CA ARG A 66 -1.62 8.57 13.37
C ARG A 66 -1.79 10.02 13.79
N ASP A 67 -1.33 10.96 12.97
CA ASP A 67 -1.33 12.41 13.21
C ASP A 67 -2.49 13.12 12.51
N GLY A 68 -3.32 12.39 11.73
CA GLY A 68 -4.48 12.91 11.01
C GLY A 68 -4.18 13.33 9.57
N GLU A 69 -2.99 13.01 9.03
CA GLU A 69 -2.71 13.25 7.61
C GLU A 69 -3.53 12.31 6.72
N GLU A 70 -4.16 12.86 5.71
CA GLU A 70 -5.03 12.11 4.81
C GLU A 70 -4.25 11.12 3.95
N MET A 71 -4.66 9.86 4.02
CA MET A 71 -4.12 8.77 3.20
C MET A 71 -5.11 8.31 2.13
N ALA A 72 -6.40 8.23 2.48
CA ALA A 72 -7.47 7.93 1.53
C ALA A 72 -8.70 8.79 1.84
N VAL A 73 -9.19 9.49 0.81
CA VAL A 73 -10.35 10.38 0.89
C VAL A 73 -11.27 10.14 -0.30
N SER A 74 -12.54 10.48 -0.17
CA SER A 74 -13.50 10.44 -1.27
C SER A 74 -13.99 11.84 -1.60
N ILE A 75 -14.05 12.14 -2.87
CA ILE A 75 -14.63 13.40 -3.38
C ILE A 75 -15.78 13.09 -4.35
N MET A 76 -16.78 13.96 -4.39
CA MET A 76 -17.81 13.86 -5.40
C MET A 76 -17.27 14.36 -6.74
N THR A 77 -17.51 13.60 -7.79
CA THR A 77 -17.07 13.91 -9.16
C THR A 77 -18.15 13.54 -10.17
N GLY A 78 -18.07 14.15 -11.36
CA GLY A 78 -19.04 13.90 -12.42
C GLY A 78 -18.71 12.64 -13.21
N SER A 79 -19.72 11.82 -13.44
CA SER A 79 -19.69 10.72 -14.41
C SER A 79 -20.60 11.07 -15.59
N LEU A 80 -20.05 10.94 -16.80
CA LEU A 80 -20.75 11.29 -18.03
C LEU A 80 -21.47 10.07 -18.61
N TYR A 81 -22.76 10.21 -18.90
CA TYR A 81 -23.53 9.22 -19.66
C TYR A 81 -24.29 9.87 -20.82
N ALA A 82 -24.61 9.09 -21.82
CA ALA A 82 -25.45 9.49 -22.93
C ALA A 82 -26.84 8.84 -22.84
N ASP A 83 -27.84 9.59 -23.27
CA ASP A 83 -29.16 9.11 -23.66
C ASP A 83 -29.28 9.19 -25.20
N PRO A 84 -28.94 8.13 -25.93
CA PRO A 84 -28.99 8.15 -27.40
C PRO A 84 -30.36 8.44 -28.00
N GLU A 85 -31.47 8.13 -27.29
CA GLU A 85 -32.82 8.45 -27.76
C GLU A 85 -33.10 9.95 -27.72
N MET A 86 -32.45 10.70 -26.82
CA MET A 86 -32.55 12.16 -26.75
C MET A 86 -31.62 12.89 -27.72
N MET A 87 -30.62 12.19 -28.26
CA MET A 87 -29.66 12.75 -29.24
C MET A 87 -30.26 12.72 -30.66
N GLN A 88 -31.29 13.48 -30.87
CA GLN A 88 -31.93 13.58 -32.18
C GLN A 88 -31.30 14.66 -33.03
N ASP A 89 -31.20 14.39 -34.33
CA ASP A 89 -30.72 15.36 -35.29
C ASP A 89 -31.72 16.50 -35.47
N GLU A 90 -31.20 17.70 -35.56
CA GLU A 90 -32.02 18.89 -35.84
C GLU A 90 -32.38 18.92 -37.32
N GLN A 91 -33.69 18.91 -37.64
CA GLN A 91 -34.18 18.94 -39.01
C GLN A 91 -34.64 20.34 -39.40
N ASP A 92 -34.48 20.67 -40.69
CA ASP A 92 -35.04 21.92 -41.23
C ASP A 92 -36.59 21.88 -41.14
N GLU A 93 -37.22 22.86 -40.46
CA GLU A 93 -38.67 22.96 -40.33
C GLU A 93 -39.41 22.97 -41.66
N LYS A 94 -38.76 23.50 -42.75
CA LYS A 94 -39.31 23.59 -44.09
C LYS A 94 -39.08 22.35 -44.93
N ASN A 95 -38.01 21.63 -44.67
CA ASN A 95 -37.65 20.42 -45.42
C ASN A 95 -37.24 19.28 -44.45
N LYS A 96 -38.21 18.55 -43.94
CA LYS A 96 -38.02 17.46 -42.97
C LYS A 96 -37.08 16.31 -43.38
N LYS A 97 -36.58 16.32 -44.63
CA LYS A 97 -35.63 15.33 -45.11
C LYS A 97 -34.18 15.80 -45.02
N THR A 98 -33.94 17.08 -44.76
CA THR A 98 -32.60 17.65 -44.66
C THR A 98 -32.15 17.68 -43.19
N VAL A 99 -31.09 16.96 -42.86
CA VAL A 99 -30.47 17.05 -41.52
C VAL A 99 -29.72 18.41 -41.46
N GLN A 100 -30.22 19.31 -40.62
CA GLN A 100 -29.62 20.62 -40.43
C GLN A 100 -28.39 20.56 -39.52
N ARG A 101 -28.42 19.61 -38.56
CA ARG A 101 -27.33 19.40 -37.61
C ARG A 101 -27.31 17.94 -37.13
N ASP A 102 -26.23 17.22 -37.42
CA ASP A 102 -25.97 15.87 -36.89
C ASP A 102 -25.38 16.02 -35.46
N VAL A 103 -26.27 16.01 -34.45
CA VAL A 103 -25.92 16.19 -33.04
C VAL A 103 -25.04 15.05 -32.54
N ARG A 104 -25.26 13.80 -33.00
CA ARG A 104 -24.50 12.64 -32.62
C ARG A 104 -23.08 12.71 -33.11
N ARG A 105 -22.88 13.08 -34.39
CA ARG A 105 -21.58 13.23 -34.99
C ARG A 105 -20.80 14.37 -34.36
N LEU A 106 -21.44 15.54 -34.20
CA LEU A 106 -20.81 16.71 -33.57
C LEU A 106 -20.39 16.39 -32.12
N SER A 107 -21.26 15.72 -31.35
CA SER A 107 -20.92 15.30 -29.96
C SER A 107 -19.73 14.36 -29.93
N ALA A 108 -19.66 13.39 -30.85
CA ALA A 108 -18.55 12.45 -30.94
C ALA A 108 -17.23 13.17 -31.23
N ASP A 109 -17.22 14.07 -32.23
CA ASP A 109 -16.02 14.79 -32.66
C ASP A 109 -15.52 15.76 -31.57
N LEU A 110 -16.40 16.46 -30.87
CA LEU A 110 -16.04 17.40 -29.80
C LEU A 110 -15.58 16.70 -28.50
N LEU A 111 -16.20 15.56 -28.16
CA LEU A 111 -15.88 14.84 -26.92
C LEU A 111 -14.68 13.92 -27.04
N ALA A 112 -14.39 13.38 -28.23
CA ALA A 112 -13.32 12.43 -28.46
C ALA A 112 -11.96 12.87 -27.92
N PRO A 113 -11.49 14.11 -28.18
CA PRO A 113 -10.19 14.57 -27.68
C PRO A 113 -10.13 14.64 -26.14
N VAL A 114 -11.20 15.12 -25.50
CA VAL A 114 -11.27 15.31 -24.04
C VAL A 114 -11.38 13.96 -23.35
N LEU A 115 -12.24 13.06 -23.85
CA LEU A 115 -12.43 11.73 -23.29
C LEU A 115 -11.29 10.77 -23.63
N LYS A 116 -10.37 11.17 -24.53
CA LYS A 116 -9.27 10.34 -25.06
C LYS A 116 -9.78 9.03 -25.64
N THR A 117 -10.84 9.13 -26.42
CA THR A 117 -11.55 8.00 -27.05
C THR A 117 -11.70 8.28 -28.54
N ASP A 118 -11.80 7.23 -29.35
CA ASP A 118 -12.02 7.37 -30.80
C ASP A 118 -13.42 7.94 -31.09
N ALA A 119 -13.50 8.95 -31.97
CA ALA A 119 -14.76 9.62 -32.32
C ALA A 119 -15.75 8.67 -33.02
N GLN A 120 -15.26 7.71 -33.83
CA GLN A 120 -16.11 6.72 -34.47
C GLN A 120 -16.74 5.76 -33.46
N LYS A 121 -15.99 5.39 -32.41
CA LYS A 121 -16.49 4.60 -31.30
C LYS A 121 -17.60 5.33 -30.54
N LEU A 122 -17.42 6.61 -30.23
CA LEU A 122 -18.44 7.42 -29.59
C LEU A 122 -19.68 7.57 -30.45
N TYR A 123 -19.50 7.82 -31.76
CA TYR A 123 -20.61 7.90 -32.71
C TYR A 123 -21.41 6.57 -32.76
N GLY A 124 -20.71 5.43 -32.77
CA GLY A 124 -21.36 4.12 -32.68
C GLY A 124 -22.19 3.93 -31.40
N ILE A 125 -21.73 4.45 -30.26
CA ILE A 125 -22.49 4.45 -29.00
C ILE A 125 -23.73 5.33 -29.13
N PHE A 126 -23.62 6.53 -29.69
CA PHE A 126 -24.73 7.48 -29.84
C PHE A 126 -25.79 7.02 -30.84
N THR A 127 -25.44 6.17 -31.79
CA THR A 127 -26.35 5.55 -32.76
C THR A 127 -26.90 4.20 -32.35
N GLY A 128 -26.37 3.58 -31.30
CA GLY A 128 -26.70 2.23 -30.87
C GLY A 128 -28.07 2.10 -30.16
N GLY A 129 -28.77 3.20 -29.88
CA GLY A 129 -30.05 3.21 -29.16
C GLY A 129 -29.90 3.00 -27.64
N GLY A 130 -31.05 3.11 -26.94
CA GLY A 130 -31.12 3.04 -25.49
C GLY A 130 -31.07 4.40 -24.82
N ARG A 131 -31.49 4.44 -23.54
CA ARG A 131 -31.62 5.69 -22.77
C ARG A 131 -30.49 5.97 -21.82
N PHE A 132 -29.58 5.00 -21.63
CA PHE A 132 -28.50 5.15 -20.68
C PHE A 132 -27.27 4.35 -21.12
N VAL A 133 -26.20 5.05 -21.48
CA VAL A 133 -24.90 4.45 -21.82
C VAL A 133 -23.79 5.25 -21.17
N TRP A 134 -22.98 4.60 -20.32
CA TRP A 134 -21.80 5.23 -19.74
C TRP A 134 -20.79 5.61 -20.81
N LEU A 135 -20.35 6.86 -20.83
CA LEU A 135 -19.24 7.33 -21.64
C LEU A 135 -17.94 7.36 -20.83
N LYS A 136 -18.00 7.94 -19.64
CA LYS A 136 -16.87 7.94 -18.72
C LYS A 136 -17.33 8.15 -17.28
N ARG A 137 -16.96 7.23 -16.39
CA ARG A 137 -17.27 7.33 -14.96
C ARG A 137 -16.16 8.04 -14.19
N THR A 138 -16.48 8.66 -13.07
CA THR A 138 -15.59 9.27 -12.09
C THR A 138 -14.48 10.13 -12.71
N MET A 139 -14.89 11.10 -13.54
CA MET A 139 -14.00 11.99 -14.27
C MET A 139 -13.19 12.89 -13.33
N GLU A 140 -11.97 13.25 -13.74
CA GLU A 140 -11.23 14.29 -13.02
C GLU A 140 -11.97 15.63 -13.08
N PRO A 141 -11.97 16.46 -12.01
CA PRO A 141 -12.74 17.71 -11.96
C PRO A 141 -12.46 18.65 -13.13
N LYS A 142 -11.21 18.75 -13.57
CA LYS A 142 -10.81 19.56 -14.73
C LYS A 142 -11.42 19.04 -16.03
N GLU A 143 -11.41 17.73 -16.23
CA GLU A 143 -11.97 17.07 -17.39
C GLU A 143 -13.49 17.19 -17.42
N ALA A 144 -14.15 16.98 -16.28
CA ALA A 144 -15.60 17.17 -16.15
C ALA A 144 -16.02 18.60 -16.49
N ALA A 145 -15.29 19.60 -15.98
CA ALA A 145 -15.54 21.01 -16.30
C ALA A 145 -15.38 21.34 -17.80
N GLN A 146 -14.38 20.75 -18.47
CA GLN A 146 -14.19 20.90 -19.91
C GLN A 146 -15.34 20.31 -20.70
N VAL A 147 -15.77 19.09 -20.34
CA VAL A 147 -16.91 18.43 -21.00
C VAL A 147 -18.20 19.20 -20.75
N GLN A 148 -18.47 19.69 -19.54
CA GLN A 148 -19.64 20.50 -19.22
C GLN A 148 -19.65 21.78 -20.06
N LYS A 149 -18.51 22.43 -20.23
CA LYS A 149 -18.37 23.61 -21.10
C LYS A 149 -18.70 23.28 -22.53
N ILE A 150 -18.14 22.18 -23.09
CA ILE A 150 -18.42 21.75 -24.47
C ILE A 150 -19.93 21.48 -24.67
N ILE A 151 -20.56 20.77 -23.74
CA ILE A 151 -22.00 20.48 -23.79
C ILE A 151 -22.82 21.77 -23.79
N LYS A 152 -22.48 22.71 -22.92
CA LYS A 152 -23.19 23.99 -22.80
C LYS A 152 -22.99 24.91 -24.01
N ASP A 153 -21.74 25.09 -24.43
CA ASP A 153 -21.38 26.01 -25.51
C ASP A 153 -21.95 25.54 -26.87
N ASN A 154 -22.20 24.24 -27.00
CA ASN A 154 -22.70 23.65 -28.25
C ASN A 154 -24.14 23.13 -28.14
N ASP A 155 -24.86 23.39 -27.05
CA ASP A 155 -26.24 22.91 -26.80
C ASP A 155 -26.41 21.41 -27.15
N LEU A 156 -25.51 20.57 -26.65
CA LEU A 156 -25.53 19.13 -26.93
C LEU A 156 -26.57 18.43 -26.05
N LYS A 157 -27.67 17.98 -26.66
CA LYS A 157 -28.77 17.27 -25.98
C LYS A 157 -28.40 15.78 -25.78
N GLY A 158 -28.96 15.14 -24.77
CA GLY A 158 -28.79 13.70 -24.51
C GLY A 158 -27.47 13.34 -23.81
N LEU A 159 -26.71 14.34 -23.34
CA LEU A 159 -25.48 14.15 -22.55
C LEU A 159 -25.70 14.66 -21.12
N HIS A 160 -25.49 13.80 -20.16
CA HIS A 160 -25.81 14.07 -18.77
C HIS A 160 -24.69 13.71 -17.83
N PHE A 161 -24.60 14.44 -16.71
CA PHE A 161 -23.69 14.13 -15.61
C PHE A 161 -24.46 13.54 -14.43
N LEU A 162 -23.90 12.46 -13.88
CA LEU A 162 -24.28 11.91 -12.59
C LEU A 162 -23.13 12.16 -11.61
N GLU A 163 -23.43 12.62 -10.42
CA GLU A 163 -22.42 12.73 -9.36
C GLU A 163 -22.16 11.36 -8.74
N GLU A 164 -20.92 10.93 -8.78
CA GLU A 164 -20.44 9.70 -8.14
C GLU A 164 -19.29 10.00 -7.19
N SER A 165 -19.14 9.18 -6.16
CA SER A 165 -17.99 9.21 -5.27
C SER A 165 -16.75 8.66 -5.99
N LYS A 166 -15.63 9.38 -5.90
CA LYS A 166 -14.33 8.90 -6.36
C LYS A 166 -13.36 8.85 -5.19
N ARG A 167 -12.76 7.67 -4.99
CA ARG A 167 -11.73 7.47 -3.99
C ARG A 167 -10.38 7.95 -4.48
N TYR A 168 -9.68 8.70 -3.63
CA TYR A 168 -8.31 9.16 -3.87
C TYR A 168 -7.38 8.70 -2.76
N TYR A 169 -6.26 8.14 -3.15
CA TYR A 169 -5.15 7.79 -2.29
C TYR A 169 -4.08 8.88 -2.44
N THR A 170 -4.06 9.78 -1.47
CA THR A 170 -3.34 11.08 -1.54
C THR A 170 -1.83 10.91 -1.66
N LYS A 171 -1.29 9.86 -1.06
CA LYS A 171 0.15 9.55 -1.07
C LYS A 171 0.54 8.55 -2.17
N LYS A 172 -0.37 8.32 -3.16
CA LYS A 172 -0.17 7.40 -4.29
C LYS A 172 0.22 5.98 -3.81
N ARG A 173 1.50 5.58 -3.98
CA ARG A 173 1.98 4.23 -3.65
C ARG A 173 2.21 3.98 -2.15
N ALA A 174 2.25 5.05 -1.33
CA ALA A 174 2.54 4.90 0.08
C ALA A 174 1.48 4.06 0.78
N ALA A 175 1.90 3.04 1.51
CA ALA A 175 1.06 2.07 2.23
C ALA A 175 0.01 1.38 1.32
N ALA A 176 0.30 1.22 0.02
CA ALA A 176 -0.68 0.74 -0.96
C ALA A 176 -1.29 -0.62 -0.58
N GLN A 177 -0.48 -1.60 -0.16
CA GLN A 177 -0.97 -2.92 0.24
C GLN A 177 -1.74 -2.90 1.56
N ILE A 178 -1.49 -1.90 2.40
CA ILE A 178 -2.21 -1.70 3.67
C ILE A 178 -3.57 -1.08 3.40
N LEU A 179 -3.60 0.05 2.69
CA LEU A 179 -4.83 0.75 2.33
C LEU A 179 -5.71 -0.13 1.44
N GLY A 180 -5.09 -0.76 0.45
CA GLY A 180 -5.81 -1.48 -0.59
C GLY A 180 -6.45 -0.53 -1.59
N PHE A 181 -7.52 -0.97 -2.24
CA PHE A 181 -8.26 -0.21 -3.24
C PHE A 181 -9.72 -0.64 -3.31
N ILE A 182 -10.53 0.19 -3.95
CA ILE A 182 -11.95 -0.06 -4.19
C ILE A 182 -12.19 -0.39 -5.66
N GLY A 183 -13.26 -1.12 -5.93
CA GLY A 183 -13.80 -1.36 -7.27
C GLY A 183 -14.61 -0.18 -7.80
N THR A 184 -15.09 -0.33 -9.04
CA THR A 184 -15.94 0.67 -9.70
C THR A 184 -17.28 0.89 -9.00
N ASP A 185 -17.73 -0.09 -8.20
CA ASP A 185 -19.01 -0.04 -7.47
C ASP A 185 -18.83 0.40 -6.02
N ASP A 186 -17.76 1.14 -5.73
CA ASP A 186 -17.40 1.68 -4.40
C ASP A 186 -17.26 0.60 -3.31
N LYS A 187 -16.98 -0.66 -3.71
CA LYS A 187 -16.73 -1.79 -2.83
C LYS A 187 -15.24 -1.98 -2.60
N GLY A 188 -14.83 -2.18 -1.35
CA GLY A 188 -13.45 -2.51 -0.99
C GLY A 188 -13.04 -3.87 -1.56
N LEU A 189 -11.91 -3.94 -2.27
CA LEU A 189 -11.41 -5.15 -2.92
C LEU A 189 -10.13 -5.68 -2.29
N SER A 190 -9.39 -4.85 -1.59
CA SER A 190 -8.10 -5.22 -0.99
C SER A 190 -7.81 -4.36 0.25
N GLY A 191 -6.87 -4.80 1.10
CA GLY A 191 -6.37 -4.06 2.24
C GLY A 191 -7.45 -3.63 3.23
N LEU A 192 -7.25 -2.48 3.87
CA LEU A 192 -8.20 -1.91 4.82
C LEU A 192 -9.52 -1.47 4.17
N GLU A 193 -9.50 -1.11 2.88
CA GLU A 193 -10.74 -0.82 2.14
C GLU A 193 -11.66 -2.03 2.11
N TYR A 194 -11.10 -3.25 1.96
CA TYR A 194 -11.87 -4.50 2.04
C TYR A 194 -12.25 -4.84 3.48
N GLN A 195 -11.26 -4.78 4.40
CA GLN A 195 -11.45 -5.21 5.80
C GLN A 195 -12.46 -4.33 6.56
N LEU A 196 -12.56 -3.05 6.20
CA LEU A 196 -13.42 -2.07 6.83
C LEU A 196 -14.55 -1.59 5.89
N ASP A 197 -14.92 -2.40 4.88
CA ASP A 197 -15.91 -1.97 3.88
C ASP A 197 -17.23 -1.52 4.54
N ASP A 198 -17.75 -2.31 5.49
CA ASP A 198 -18.98 -2.00 6.21
C ASP A 198 -18.91 -0.72 7.06
N VAL A 199 -17.69 -0.36 7.50
CA VAL A 199 -17.46 0.85 8.32
C VAL A 199 -17.25 2.07 7.43
N LEU A 200 -16.49 1.90 6.35
CA LEU A 200 -16.11 3.01 5.46
C LEU A 200 -17.20 3.36 4.46
N LYS A 201 -17.99 2.37 4.02
CA LYS A 201 -19.04 2.57 3.03
C LYS A 201 -20.10 3.51 3.58
N GLY A 202 -20.41 4.56 2.82
CA GLY A 202 -21.53 5.43 3.12
C GLY A 202 -22.86 4.76 2.79
N SER A 203 -23.96 5.39 3.18
CA SER A 203 -25.28 4.90 2.81
C SER A 203 -25.60 5.19 1.34
N GLU A 204 -26.38 4.34 0.73
CA GLU A 204 -26.98 4.60 -0.56
C GLU A 204 -28.29 5.36 -0.35
N THR A 205 -28.38 6.59 -0.84
CA THR A 205 -29.62 7.37 -0.76
C THR A 205 -30.24 7.41 -2.14
N THR A 206 -31.48 6.91 -2.24
CA THR A 206 -32.25 6.99 -3.49
C THR A 206 -32.89 8.37 -3.58
N TYR A 207 -32.54 9.11 -4.63
CA TYR A 207 -33.15 10.39 -4.95
C TYR A 207 -34.12 10.24 -6.13
N SER A 208 -35.32 10.76 -6.00
CA SER A 208 -36.25 10.82 -7.08
C SER A 208 -36.25 12.22 -7.69
N LYS A 209 -35.87 12.36 -8.95
CA LYS A 209 -36.01 13.65 -9.69
C LYS A 209 -37.17 13.58 -10.65
N LEU A 210 -37.98 14.67 -10.68
CA LEU A 210 -39.06 14.83 -11.63
C LEU A 210 -38.51 15.30 -12.98
N HIS A 211 -38.91 14.60 -14.04
CA HIS A 211 -38.62 14.96 -15.42
C HIS A 211 -39.90 15.10 -16.18
N ASP A 212 -39.93 15.97 -17.19
CA ASP A 212 -41.06 16.03 -18.12
C ASP A 212 -41.07 14.83 -19.09
N ALA A 213 -42.09 14.74 -19.92
CA ALA A 213 -42.19 13.64 -20.91
C ALA A 213 -41.05 13.62 -21.96
N VAL A 214 -40.26 14.67 -22.04
CA VAL A 214 -39.10 14.84 -22.91
C VAL A 214 -37.80 14.63 -22.15
N GLY A 215 -37.84 14.28 -20.83
CA GLY A 215 -36.67 14.04 -20.00
C GLY A 215 -35.99 15.29 -19.46
N LYS A 216 -36.61 16.48 -19.64
CA LYS A 216 -36.08 17.73 -19.08
C LYS A 216 -36.44 17.82 -17.59
N GLN A 217 -35.43 18.04 -16.76
CA GLN A 217 -35.63 18.21 -15.32
C GLN A 217 -36.55 19.39 -15.04
N LEU A 218 -37.66 19.13 -14.38
CA LEU A 218 -38.61 20.18 -13.93
C LEU A 218 -38.00 20.90 -12.74
N LEU A 219 -37.33 22.01 -13.00
CA LEU A 219 -36.82 22.92 -11.99
C LEU A 219 -38.00 23.63 -11.31
N GLY A 220 -38.24 23.34 -10.04
CA GLY A 220 -39.09 24.11 -9.17
C GLY A 220 -40.44 23.51 -8.76
N LEU A 221 -40.88 22.37 -9.31
CA LEU A 221 -41.99 21.62 -8.72
C LEU A 221 -41.44 20.57 -7.76
N MET A 222 -41.08 21.04 -6.57
CA MET A 222 -40.84 20.16 -5.44
C MET A 222 -42.19 19.60 -5.01
N VAL A 223 -42.37 18.29 -5.21
CA VAL A 223 -43.44 17.59 -4.51
C VAL A 223 -43.04 17.62 -3.04
N ASN A 224 -43.75 18.46 -2.27
CA ASN A 224 -43.69 18.44 -0.82
C ASN A 224 -44.19 17.07 -0.34
N ASP A 225 -43.35 16.08 -0.35
CA ASP A 225 -43.54 14.84 0.39
C ASP A 225 -42.91 15.12 1.77
N PRO A 226 -43.65 15.15 2.88
CA PRO A 226 -43.11 15.50 4.21
C PRO A 226 -42.04 14.56 4.72
N GLY A 227 -41.71 13.52 3.94
CA GLY A 227 -40.68 12.53 4.25
C GLY A 227 -39.37 12.63 3.47
N HIS A 228 -39.27 13.54 2.48
CA HIS A 228 -38.05 13.69 1.69
C HIS A 228 -37.38 15.04 1.95
N GLU A 229 -36.48 15.10 2.88
CA GLU A 229 -35.55 16.23 3.02
C GLU A 229 -34.70 16.36 1.76
N LEU A 230 -34.91 17.45 1.01
CA LEU A 230 -34.23 17.79 -0.23
C LEU A 230 -32.76 18.26 -0.08
N GLN A 231 -32.30 18.34 1.14
CA GLN A 231 -30.87 18.49 1.39
C GLN A 231 -30.31 17.13 1.79
N PRO A 232 -29.31 16.62 1.08
CA PRO A 232 -28.58 15.48 1.61
C PRO A 232 -28.09 15.91 2.99
N LYS A 233 -28.57 15.28 4.06
CA LYS A 233 -27.83 15.28 5.31
C LYS A 233 -26.43 14.91 4.90
N GLN A 234 -25.52 15.84 5.07
CA GLN A 234 -24.11 15.56 4.87
C GLN A 234 -23.82 14.43 5.85
N GLU A 235 -23.92 13.18 5.37
CA GLU A 235 -23.63 12.04 6.21
C GLU A 235 -22.20 12.24 6.67
N LYS A 236 -22.13 12.45 7.92
CA LYS A 236 -20.86 12.61 8.60
C LYS A 236 -20.27 11.20 8.66
N LEU A 237 -19.33 10.93 7.81
CA LEU A 237 -18.71 9.63 7.65
C LEU A 237 -17.61 9.39 8.68
N PRO A 238 -17.36 8.15 9.09
CA PRO A 238 -16.33 7.85 10.06
C PRO A 238 -14.95 8.17 9.51
N THR A 239 -14.03 8.48 10.41
CA THR A 239 -12.60 8.62 10.12
C THR A 239 -11.84 7.49 10.80
N VAL A 240 -11.08 6.73 10.02
CA VAL A 240 -10.20 5.67 10.52
C VAL A 240 -8.80 6.25 10.69
N TYR A 241 -8.31 6.29 11.91
CA TYR A 241 -6.93 6.68 12.25
C TYR A 241 -6.08 5.42 12.31
N LEU A 242 -4.98 5.41 11.57
CA LEU A 242 -4.02 4.31 11.60
C LEU A 242 -2.93 4.56 12.64
N THR A 243 -2.22 3.50 13.01
CA THR A 243 -0.98 3.60 13.81
C THR A 243 0.21 4.03 12.97
N LEU A 244 0.08 3.97 11.64
CA LEU A 244 1.14 4.36 10.69
C LEU A 244 1.56 5.81 10.92
N ASP A 245 2.86 6.03 10.89
CA ASP A 245 3.48 7.34 10.87
C ASP A 245 3.93 7.64 9.44
N SER A 246 3.34 8.64 8.79
CA SER A 246 3.61 8.94 7.39
C SER A 246 5.09 9.24 7.10
N LYS A 247 5.83 9.79 8.07
CA LYS A 247 7.27 10.05 7.90
C LYS A 247 8.08 8.76 7.95
N ILE A 248 7.75 7.87 8.91
CA ILE A 248 8.36 6.54 9.01
C ILE A 248 8.04 5.72 7.76
N GLN A 249 6.78 5.73 7.33
CA GLN A 249 6.33 5.02 6.13
C GLN A 249 7.08 5.49 4.87
N TYR A 250 7.24 6.80 4.72
CA TYR A 250 7.97 7.36 3.58
C TYR A 250 9.44 6.91 3.55
N VAL A 251 10.14 7.05 4.67
CA VAL A 251 11.56 6.61 4.78
C VAL A 251 11.69 5.12 4.51
N LEU A 252 10.76 4.31 5.05
CA LEU A 252 10.76 2.87 4.85
C LEU A 252 10.57 2.50 3.38
N GLU A 253 9.61 3.13 2.70
CA GLU A 253 9.32 2.84 1.30
C GLU A 253 10.42 3.28 0.35
N ASP A 254 11.01 4.45 0.60
CA ASP A 254 12.16 4.94 -0.17
C ASP A 254 13.34 3.98 -0.07
N ALA A 255 13.67 3.54 1.15
CA ALA A 255 14.71 2.54 1.39
C ALA A 255 14.43 1.20 0.70
N MET A 256 13.15 0.79 0.64
CA MET A 256 12.77 -0.45 -0.03
C MET A 256 12.80 -0.33 -1.55
N ASP A 257 12.45 0.83 -2.12
CA ASP A 257 12.59 1.09 -3.57
C ASP A 257 14.06 1.06 -3.99
N ASP A 258 14.94 1.70 -3.21
CA ASP A 258 16.38 1.67 -3.43
C ASP A 258 16.96 0.26 -3.29
N ALA A 259 16.52 -0.50 -2.29
CA ALA A 259 16.89 -1.89 -2.11
C ALA A 259 16.53 -2.76 -3.33
N MET A 260 15.30 -2.62 -3.86
CA MET A 260 14.86 -3.34 -5.06
C MET A 260 15.68 -2.94 -6.29
N ALA A 261 15.99 -1.65 -6.43
CA ALA A 261 16.80 -1.16 -7.54
C ALA A 261 18.23 -1.74 -7.53
N ARG A 262 18.85 -1.80 -6.34
CA ARG A 262 20.22 -2.30 -6.15
C ARG A 262 20.31 -3.83 -6.24
N THR A 263 19.40 -4.53 -5.58
CA THR A 263 19.50 -6.00 -5.42
C THR A 263 18.77 -6.79 -6.50
N LYS A 264 17.90 -6.15 -7.29
CA LYS A 264 17.02 -6.81 -8.27
C LYS A 264 16.27 -8.01 -7.67
N ALA A 265 15.91 -7.92 -6.39
CA ALA A 265 15.17 -8.98 -5.70
C ALA A 265 13.80 -9.22 -6.37
N LYS A 266 13.28 -10.44 -6.28
CA LYS A 266 11.93 -10.77 -6.79
C LYS A 266 10.83 -10.14 -5.96
N GLY A 267 11.06 -10.00 -4.66
CA GLY A 267 10.14 -9.40 -3.73
C GLY A 267 10.85 -8.92 -2.47
N ALA A 268 10.15 -8.10 -1.69
CA ALA A 268 10.67 -7.64 -0.42
C ALA A 268 9.54 -7.26 0.55
N ALA A 269 9.84 -7.36 1.85
CA ALA A 269 8.97 -6.85 2.91
C ALA A 269 9.82 -6.17 4.00
N ALA A 270 9.29 -5.09 4.56
CA ALA A 270 9.85 -4.47 5.74
C ALA A 270 8.74 -3.97 6.66
N ILE A 271 8.94 -4.10 7.96
CA ILE A 271 7.97 -3.73 8.99
C ILE A 271 8.70 -3.01 10.12
N ILE A 272 8.11 -1.93 10.61
CA ILE A 272 8.56 -1.21 11.81
C ILE A 272 7.42 -1.23 12.83
N MET A 273 7.70 -1.72 14.03
CA MET A 273 6.74 -1.91 15.11
C MET A 273 7.28 -1.29 16.40
N ASP A 274 6.39 -0.69 17.19
CA ASP A 274 6.69 -0.34 18.58
C ASP A 274 6.63 -1.62 19.43
N PRO A 275 7.76 -2.05 20.01
CA PRO A 275 7.81 -3.32 20.73
C PRO A 275 7.04 -3.33 22.05
N TYR A 276 6.66 -2.17 22.60
CA TYR A 276 5.93 -2.08 23.87
C TYR A 276 4.42 -1.94 23.71
N THR A 277 3.95 -1.43 22.56
CA THR A 277 2.53 -1.20 22.31
C THR A 277 1.93 -2.19 21.32
N GLY A 278 2.73 -2.70 20.39
CA GLY A 278 2.26 -3.50 19.27
C GLY A 278 1.79 -2.69 18.06
N GLU A 279 1.94 -1.35 18.09
CA GLU A 279 1.61 -0.49 16.96
C GLU A 279 2.52 -0.75 15.77
N ILE A 280 1.92 -0.96 14.60
CA ILE A 280 2.65 -0.95 13.33
C ILE A 280 2.84 0.50 12.91
N LEU A 281 4.10 0.95 12.94
CA LEU A 281 4.47 2.33 12.62
C LEU A 281 4.77 2.54 11.14
N GLY A 282 5.19 1.48 10.45
CA GLY A 282 5.44 1.43 9.02
C GLY A 282 5.47 0.01 8.52
N MET A 283 4.98 -0.22 7.30
CA MET A 283 4.99 -1.53 6.65
C MET A 283 5.05 -1.34 5.14
N ALA A 284 6.02 -1.97 4.49
CA ALA A 284 6.23 -1.89 3.05
C ALA A 284 6.36 -3.29 2.43
N SER A 285 5.79 -3.47 1.25
CA SER A 285 5.91 -4.67 0.44
C SER A 285 6.31 -4.30 -0.98
N ARG A 286 7.13 -5.16 -1.64
CA ARG A 286 7.57 -4.95 -3.02
C ARG A 286 7.40 -6.24 -3.83
N PRO A 287 7.01 -6.15 -5.13
CA PRO A 287 6.63 -4.91 -5.85
C PRO A 287 5.43 -4.21 -5.25
N THR A 288 5.23 -2.92 -5.56
CA THR A 288 4.09 -2.13 -5.09
C THR A 288 3.31 -1.53 -6.27
N PHE A 289 2.20 -0.86 -5.98
CA PHE A 289 1.30 -0.29 -6.96
C PHE A 289 0.76 1.08 -6.52
N ASP A 290 0.16 1.83 -7.44
CA ASP A 290 -0.64 3.01 -7.11
C ASP A 290 -2.13 2.61 -7.05
N PRO A 291 -2.77 2.66 -5.87
CA PRO A 291 -4.19 2.31 -5.71
C PRO A 291 -5.14 3.13 -6.59
N ASN A 292 -4.75 4.37 -6.94
CA ASN A 292 -5.52 5.18 -7.89
C ASN A 292 -5.56 4.60 -9.30
N ASN A 293 -4.64 3.69 -9.62
CA ASN A 293 -4.45 3.09 -10.94
C ASN A 293 -4.22 1.58 -10.86
N PHE A 294 -4.78 0.90 -9.87
CA PHE A 294 -4.49 -0.51 -9.54
C PHE A 294 -4.57 -1.45 -10.76
N GLY A 295 -5.50 -1.21 -11.68
CA GLY A 295 -5.67 -2.02 -12.90
C GLY A 295 -4.50 -1.99 -13.88
N LYS A 296 -3.51 -1.10 -13.70
CA LYS A 296 -2.28 -1.06 -14.50
C LYS A 296 -1.16 -1.95 -13.97
N TYR A 297 -1.36 -2.56 -12.80
CA TYR A 297 -0.35 -3.35 -12.10
C TYR A 297 -0.75 -4.83 -12.06
N SER A 298 0.25 -5.70 -11.95
CA SER A 298 0.00 -7.13 -11.80
C SER A 298 -0.60 -7.44 -10.41
N PRO A 299 -1.42 -8.49 -10.28
CA PRO A 299 -1.97 -8.93 -8.99
C PRO A 299 -0.90 -9.20 -7.92
N ASP A 300 0.29 -9.64 -8.32
CA ASP A 300 1.43 -9.85 -7.43
C ASP A 300 1.83 -8.58 -6.66
N SER A 301 1.66 -7.40 -7.28
CA SER A 301 1.94 -6.10 -6.64
C SER A 301 0.95 -5.75 -5.53
N TRP A 302 -0.25 -6.34 -5.52
CA TRP A 302 -1.28 -6.08 -4.51
C TRP A 302 -1.04 -6.89 -3.22
N THR A 303 -0.20 -7.92 -3.31
CA THR A 303 0.08 -8.83 -2.20
C THR A 303 0.87 -8.13 -1.10
N ASN A 304 0.36 -8.15 0.13
CA ASN A 304 1.10 -7.69 1.30
C ASN A 304 1.99 -8.82 1.86
N ARG A 305 3.21 -8.89 1.35
CA ARG A 305 4.17 -9.95 1.73
C ARG A 305 4.52 -9.95 3.21
N ALA A 306 4.34 -8.83 3.90
CA ALA A 306 4.62 -8.74 5.34
C ALA A 306 3.74 -9.67 6.18
N VAL A 307 2.52 -9.95 5.72
CA VAL A 307 1.53 -10.77 6.44
C VAL A 307 1.17 -12.07 5.70
N SER A 308 1.34 -12.13 4.38
CA SER A 308 0.89 -13.27 3.56
C SER A 308 2.01 -14.17 3.06
N MET A 309 3.27 -13.71 3.02
CA MET A 309 4.39 -14.54 2.58
C MET A 309 4.87 -15.40 3.75
N ILE A 310 4.92 -16.70 3.54
CA ILE A 310 5.56 -17.63 4.49
C ILE A 310 6.95 -18.05 3.95
N TYR A 311 7.91 -18.11 4.83
CA TYR A 311 9.29 -18.49 4.50
C TYR A 311 10.00 -19.13 5.70
N GLU A 312 11.06 -19.88 5.46
CA GLU A 312 11.91 -20.39 6.52
C GLU A 312 12.79 -19.25 7.06
N PRO A 313 12.70 -18.91 8.37
CA PRO A 313 13.39 -17.75 8.95
C PRO A 313 14.91 -17.92 8.99
N GLY A 314 15.40 -19.16 9.00
CA GLY A 314 16.81 -19.45 9.14
C GLY A 314 17.38 -18.86 10.44
N SER A 315 18.59 -18.29 10.37
CA SER A 315 19.32 -17.84 11.55
C SER A 315 18.66 -16.75 12.39
N VAL A 316 17.62 -16.04 11.89
CA VAL A 316 16.86 -15.08 12.70
C VAL A 316 15.96 -15.78 13.73
N PHE A 317 15.71 -17.07 13.58
CA PHE A 317 15.00 -17.89 14.56
C PHE A 317 15.86 -18.31 15.78
N LYS A 318 17.18 -18.26 15.67
CA LYS A 318 18.12 -18.69 16.72
C LYS A 318 17.96 -17.98 18.07
N PRO A 319 17.73 -16.66 18.13
CA PRO A 319 17.43 -15.99 19.40
C PRO A 319 16.22 -16.56 20.12
N ILE A 320 15.20 -16.98 19.36
CA ILE A 320 13.98 -17.58 19.92
C ILE A 320 14.27 -18.94 20.53
N VAL A 321 15.03 -19.81 19.81
CA VAL A 321 15.50 -21.11 20.33
C VAL A 321 16.45 -20.93 21.52
N GLY A 322 17.30 -19.89 21.48
CA GLY A 322 18.15 -19.50 22.61
C GLY A 322 17.34 -19.15 23.86
N CYS A 323 16.25 -18.39 23.71
CA CYS A 323 15.32 -18.07 24.80
C CYS A 323 14.67 -19.35 25.38
N MET A 324 14.34 -20.33 24.54
CA MET A 324 13.82 -21.62 25.02
C MET A 324 14.82 -22.33 25.93
N GLY A 325 16.08 -22.41 25.50
CA GLY A 325 17.15 -23.03 26.28
C GLY A 325 17.48 -22.32 27.58
N LEU A 326 17.45 -20.98 27.59
CA LEU A 326 17.62 -20.14 28.78
C LEU A 326 16.45 -20.34 29.76
N THR A 327 15.22 -20.40 29.25
CA THR A 327 14.00 -20.57 30.07
C THR A 327 13.94 -21.94 30.72
N GLU A 328 14.38 -23.00 30.02
CA GLU A 328 14.46 -24.36 30.54
C GLU A 328 15.70 -24.61 31.43
N GLY A 329 16.59 -23.62 31.57
CA GLY A 329 17.83 -23.77 32.33
C GLY A 329 18.84 -24.74 31.71
N ILE A 330 18.65 -25.11 30.45
CA ILE A 330 19.55 -26.00 29.69
C ILE A 330 20.88 -25.33 29.38
N ILE A 331 20.84 -24.02 29.21
CA ILE A 331 21.99 -23.15 28.93
C ILE A 331 21.95 -21.87 29.76
N THR A 332 23.12 -21.28 29.92
CA THR A 332 23.35 -19.88 30.32
C THR A 332 24.15 -19.19 29.20
N PRO A 333 24.30 -17.86 29.18
CA PRO A 333 25.17 -17.17 28.21
C PRO A 333 26.62 -17.71 28.15
N ASP A 334 27.11 -18.22 29.28
CA ASP A 334 28.49 -18.70 29.44
C ASP A 334 28.62 -20.22 29.30
N THR A 335 27.54 -20.95 29.07
CA THR A 335 27.60 -22.42 28.89
C THR A 335 28.55 -22.76 27.76
N PRO A 336 29.59 -23.63 28.02
CA PRO A 336 30.54 -24.03 27.00
C PRO A 336 29.89 -24.94 25.96
N ILE A 337 30.09 -24.61 24.69
CA ILE A 337 29.57 -25.32 23.52
C ILE A 337 30.78 -25.73 22.67
N GLN A 338 30.86 -26.99 22.28
CA GLN A 338 31.88 -27.47 21.38
C GLN A 338 31.47 -27.23 19.93
N ASP A 339 32.23 -26.43 19.22
CA ASP A 339 32.02 -26.14 17.80
C ASP A 339 33.15 -26.73 16.95
N ASN A 340 32.83 -27.76 16.19
CA ASN A 340 33.79 -28.44 15.29
C ASN A 340 33.55 -28.06 13.81
N GLY A 341 32.81 -26.98 13.51
CA GLY A 341 32.46 -26.55 12.16
C GLY A 341 31.35 -27.39 11.50
N ARG A 342 31.13 -28.61 11.97
CA ARG A 342 30.08 -29.51 11.49
C ARG A 342 29.61 -30.47 12.60
N ILE A 343 28.36 -30.91 12.46
CA ILE A 343 27.74 -31.89 13.36
C ILE A 343 26.91 -32.89 12.54
N LYS A 344 27.06 -34.19 12.85
CA LYS A 344 26.28 -35.25 12.21
C LYS A 344 25.12 -35.65 13.11
N ILE A 345 23.89 -35.59 12.57
CA ILE A 345 22.65 -36.04 13.23
C ILE A 345 22.01 -37.07 12.30
N ALA A 346 21.91 -38.32 12.76
CA ALA A 346 21.48 -39.47 11.96
C ALA A 346 22.29 -39.57 10.65
N ASP A 347 21.62 -39.41 9.51
CA ASP A 347 22.23 -39.47 8.17
C ASP A 347 22.63 -38.08 7.62
N ARG A 348 22.28 -36.98 8.29
CA ARG A 348 22.56 -35.59 7.84
C ARG A 348 23.78 -35.01 8.54
N VAL A 349 24.56 -34.23 7.79
CA VAL A 349 25.63 -33.40 8.31
C VAL A 349 25.23 -31.93 8.15
N ILE A 350 25.25 -31.22 9.26
CA ILE A 350 24.96 -29.78 9.30
C ILE A 350 26.27 -29.04 9.51
N TYR A 351 26.56 -28.08 8.65
CA TYR A 351 27.79 -27.28 8.67
C TYR A 351 27.52 -25.88 9.22
N ASN A 352 28.54 -25.24 9.79
CA ASN A 352 28.51 -23.79 9.94
C ASN A 352 28.55 -23.13 8.55
N TRP A 353 28.13 -21.86 8.49
CA TRP A 353 28.02 -21.15 7.21
C TRP A 353 29.34 -20.96 6.46
N ASP A 354 30.47 -20.95 7.19
CA ASP A 354 31.84 -20.86 6.69
C ASP A 354 32.56 -22.23 6.65
N GLY A 355 31.95 -23.27 7.19
CA GLY A 355 32.54 -24.62 7.31
C GLY A 355 33.56 -24.76 8.43
N GLU A 356 33.91 -23.68 9.13
CA GLU A 356 34.95 -23.64 10.15
C GLU A 356 34.39 -23.84 11.57
N GLY A 357 35.20 -24.39 12.47
CA GLY A 357 34.89 -24.57 13.88
C GLY A 357 35.70 -23.63 14.77
N MET A 358 35.07 -23.11 15.81
CA MET A 358 35.71 -22.20 16.77
C MET A 358 36.21 -22.90 18.04
N GLY A 359 36.13 -24.24 18.10
CA GLY A 359 36.47 -25.01 19.31
C GLY A 359 35.44 -24.84 20.43
N THR A 360 35.86 -24.81 21.68
CA THR A 360 34.97 -24.60 22.81
C THR A 360 34.73 -23.13 23.03
N VAL A 361 33.48 -22.69 22.87
CA VAL A 361 33.07 -21.31 23.01
C VAL A 361 31.86 -21.17 23.93
N PRO A 362 31.64 -20.02 24.60
CA PRO A 362 30.42 -19.78 25.36
C PRO A 362 29.19 -19.65 24.44
N PHE A 363 27.99 -20.00 24.94
CA PHE A 363 26.77 -19.93 24.16
C PHE A 363 26.51 -18.52 23.58
N SER A 364 26.90 -17.46 24.29
CA SER A 364 26.83 -16.09 23.78
C SER A 364 27.58 -15.90 22.47
N THR A 365 28.67 -16.64 22.25
CA THR A 365 29.41 -16.66 20.99
C THR A 365 28.68 -17.42 19.89
N VAL A 366 27.87 -18.44 20.25
CA VAL A 366 27.01 -19.17 19.30
C VAL A 366 25.99 -18.23 18.66
N ILE A 367 25.37 -17.39 19.47
CA ILE A 367 24.43 -16.35 18.96
C ILE A 367 25.18 -15.28 18.16
N LYS A 368 26.30 -14.78 18.71
CA LYS A 368 27.12 -13.70 18.13
C LYS A 368 27.58 -14.00 16.69
N PHE A 369 28.09 -15.19 16.45
CA PHE A 369 28.59 -15.62 15.14
C PHE A 369 27.65 -16.53 14.37
N SER A 370 26.45 -16.74 14.92
CA SER A 370 25.43 -17.55 14.26
C SER A 370 25.85 -19.02 14.02
N ILE A 371 26.55 -19.63 14.96
CA ILE A 371 27.08 -20.97 14.87
C ILE A 371 25.97 -22.02 14.79
N ASN A 372 25.86 -22.76 13.69
CA ASN A 372 24.85 -23.79 13.50
C ASN A 372 25.01 -24.97 14.43
N THR A 373 26.22 -25.47 14.56
CA THR A 373 26.53 -26.66 15.37
C THR A 373 26.12 -26.47 16.83
N GLY A 374 26.31 -25.27 17.38
CA GLY A 374 25.91 -24.96 18.75
C GLY A 374 24.36 -24.90 18.91
N MET A 375 23.68 -24.38 17.94
CA MET A 375 22.20 -24.37 17.97
C MET A 375 21.59 -25.75 17.81
N VAL A 376 22.18 -26.58 16.94
CA VAL A 376 21.76 -28.01 16.82
C VAL A 376 21.93 -28.76 18.14
N GLN A 377 23.04 -28.59 18.84
CA GLN A 377 23.23 -29.20 20.17
C GLN A 377 22.16 -28.76 21.17
N LEU A 378 21.78 -27.47 21.16
CA LEU A 378 20.72 -26.96 21.98
C LEU A 378 19.36 -27.57 21.58
N GLY A 379 19.05 -27.59 20.27
CA GLY A 379 17.81 -28.17 19.76
C GLY A 379 17.62 -29.61 20.12
N MET A 380 18.67 -30.42 20.00
CA MET A 380 18.66 -31.84 20.39
C MET A 380 18.42 -32.03 21.91
N LYS A 381 18.93 -31.13 22.77
CA LYS A 381 18.64 -31.12 24.21
C LYS A 381 17.20 -30.68 24.54
N LEU A 382 16.63 -29.77 23.77
CA LEU A 382 15.24 -29.33 23.93
C LEU A 382 14.27 -30.43 23.48
N GLY A 383 14.54 -31.07 22.35
CA GLY A 383 13.64 -32.04 21.72
C GLY A 383 12.45 -31.42 21.00
N ALA A 384 11.73 -32.21 20.21
CA ALA A 384 10.63 -31.77 19.37
C ALA A 384 9.50 -31.10 20.15
N ASP A 385 9.05 -31.72 21.27
CA ASP A 385 7.92 -31.24 22.05
C ASP A 385 8.14 -29.82 22.60
N ARG A 386 9.34 -29.56 23.20
CA ARG A 386 9.64 -28.22 23.71
C ARG A 386 9.82 -27.20 22.59
N LEU A 387 10.55 -27.54 21.51
CA LEU A 387 10.72 -26.65 20.37
C LEU A 387 9.37 -26.19 19.80
N ILE A 388 8.45 -27.10 19.54
CA ILE A 388 7.12 -26.79 19.01
C ILE A 388 6.25 -26.05 20.02
N SER A 389 6.28 -26.48 21.29
CA SER A 389 5.50 -25.80 22.35
C SER A 389 5.90 -24.34 22.52
N TYR A 390 7.21 -24.05 22.55
CA TYR A 390 7.71 -22.68 22.63
C TYR A 390 7.49 -21.91 21.35
N ALA A 391 7.65 -22.52 20.18
CA ALA A 391 7.32 -21.85 18.90
C ALA A 391 5.85 -21.38 18.91
N LYS A 392 4.92 -22.22 19.38
CA LYS A 392 3.51 -21.85 19.57
C LYS A 392 3.33 -20.75 20.65
N LYS A 393 4.11 -20.81 21.76
CA LYS A 393 4.08 -19.73 22.77
C LYS A 393 4.52 -18.40 22.18
N PHE A 394 5.54 -18.37 21.32
CA PHE A 394 5.98 -17.17 20.59
C PHE A 394 5.04 -16.75 19.45
N GLY A 395 3.94 -17.48 19.23
CA GLY A 395 2.86 -17.13 18.32
C GLY A 395 3.03 -17.63 16.89
N PHE A 396 3.98 -18.54 16.63
CA PHE A 396 4.11 -19.18 15.33
C PHE A 396 3.05 -20.26 15.12
N GLY A 397 2.71 -20.52 13.87
CA GLY A 397 1.70 -21.51 13.48
C GLY A 397 0.26 -21.02 13.57
N THR A 398 0.03 -19.75 13.90
CA THR A 398 -1.30 -19.10 13.94
C THR A 398 -1.19 -17.63 13.51
N PRO A 399 -2.22 -17.06 12.84
CA PRO A 399 -2.25 -15.64 12.52
C PRO A 399 -2.03 -14.76 13.76
N THR A 400 -1.43 -13.59 13.56
CA THR A 400 -1.15 -12.65 14.67
C THR A 400 -2.41 -11.92 15.14
N GLY A 401 -3.43 -11.85 14.27
CA GLY A 401 -4.68 -11.13 14.48
C GLY A 401 -4.61 -9.64 14.18
N ILE A 402 -3.66 -9.22 13.32
CA ILE A 402 -3.63 -7.86 12.77
C ILE A 402 -4.88 -7.62 11.90
N GLU A 403 -5.38 -6.39 11.87
CA GLU A 403 -6.60 -6.05 11.10
C GLU A 403 -6.32 -5.87 9.59
N LEU A 404 -5.57 -6.81 9.00
CA LEU A 404 -5.29 -6.85 7.57
C LEU A 404 -5.78 -8.17 6.97
N PRO A 405 -6.36 -8.17 5.77
CA PRO A 405 -6.80 -9.40 5.12
C PRO A 405 -5.61 -10.20 4.57
N GLY A 406 -5.82 -11.52 4.43
CA GLY A 406 -4.83 -12.41 3.82
C GLY A 406 -3.63 -12.72 4.71
N GLU A 407 -3.79 -12.62 6.03
CA GLU A 407 -2.75 -13.01 6.97
C GLU A 407 -2.61 -14.54 7.02
N GLU A 408 -1.38 -15.04 6.85
CA GLU A 408 -1.03 -16.45 6.91
C GLU A 408 -0.60 -16.87 8.32
N GLY A 409 -0.90 -18.12 8.67
CA GLY A 409 -0.57 -18.68 9.99
C GLY A 409 0.84 -19.22 10.10
N GLY A 410 1.55 -19.38 9.00
CA GLY A 410 2.81 -20.13 8.98
C GLY A 410 2.60 -21.64 9.10
N ILE A 411 3.70 -22.39 9.14
CA ILE A 411 3.68 -23.86 9.20
C ILE A 411 4.59 -24.34 10.34
N LEU A 412 4.04 -25.12 11.24
CA LEU A 412 4.77 -25.86 12.26
C LEU A 412 4.46 -27.35 12.14
N TYR A 413 5.48 -28.17 12.29
CA TYR A 413 5.30 -29.62 12.36
C TYR A 413 4.50 -30.05 13.61
N ASN A 414 3.87 -31.20 13.53
CA ASN A 414 3.44 -31.92 14.73
C ASN A 414 4.69 -32.58 15.37
N PRO A 415 4.96 -32.37 16.66
CA PRO A 415 6.17 -32.92 17.29
C PRO A 415 6.28 -34.44 17.19
N LYS A 416 5.15 -35.16 17.06
CA LYS A 416 5.14 -36.63 16.91
C LYS A 416 5.65 -37.11 15.54
N ASP A 417 5.64 -36.23 14.55
CA ASP A 417 6.03 -36.54 13.19
C ASP A 417 7.48 -36.08 12.89
N MET A 418 8.15 -35.47 13.88
CA MET A 418 9.53 -34.98 13.76
C MET A 418 10.56 -36.06 14.09
N TYR A 419 11.52 -36.23 13.21
CA TYR A 419 12.71 -37.03 13.42
C TYR A 419 13.87 -36.17 13.92
N GLU A 420 14.97 -36.80 14.38
CA GLU A 420 16.15 -36.09 14.89
C GLU A 420 16.69 -35.03 13.91
N PRO A 421 16.80 -35.27 12.58
CA PRO A 421 17.22 -34.25 11.65
C PRO A 421 16.27 -33.03 11.56
N ASP A 422 14.96 -33.23 11.75
CA ASP A 422 13.99 -32.14 11.74
C ASP A 422 14.13 -31.25 12.98
N VAL A 423 14.37 -31.87 14.14
CA VAL A 423 14.68 -31.17 15.40
C VAL A 423 15.95 -30.33 15.24
N ALA A 424 16.99 -30.92 14.65
CA ALA A 424 18.27 -30.26 14.41
C ALA A 424 18.15 -29.08 13.46
N THR A 425 17.41 -29.23 12.35
CA THR A 425 17.22 -28.15 11.36
C THR A 425 16.29 -27.07 11.88
N MET A 426 15.25 -27.40 12.64
CA MET A 426 14.37 -26.40 13.28
C MET A 426 15.14 -25.51 14.26
N ALA A 427 16.14 -26.03 14.95
CA ALA A 427 16.97 -25.24 15.87
C ALA A 427 17.78 -24.13 15.15
N ILE A 428 17.98 -24.24 13.86
CA ILE A 428 18.64 -23.24 13.02
C ILE A 428 17.63 -22.46 12.13
N GLY A 429 16.32 -22.69 12.31
CA GLY A 429 15.23 -21.99 11.64
C GLY A 429 14.89 -22.56 10.26
N GLN A 430 15.18 -23.82 9.98
CA GLN A 430 14.73 -24.58 8.81
C GLN A 430 13.66 -25.58 9.23
N GLY A 431 12.77 -25.99 8.31
CA GLY A 431 11.65 -26.86 8.64
C GLY A 431 10.55 -26.18 9.48
N VAL A 432 10.55 -24.87 9.53
CA VAL A 432 9.51 -24.02 10.10
C VAL A 432 9.23 -22.89 9.12
N ALA A 433 7.97 -22.61 8.80
CA ALA A 433 7.62 -21.50 7.94
C ALA A 433 6.85 -20.44 8.73
N VAL A 434 7.26 -19.20 8.60
CA VAL A 434 6.73 -18.04 9.36
C VAL A 434 6.45 -16.87 8.43
N THR A 435 5.56 -15.95 8.85
CA THR A 435 5.45 -14.66 8.16
C THR A 435 6.44 -13.65 8.73
N PRO A 436 6.84 -12.62 7.95
CA PRO A 436 7.67 -11.53 8.46
C PRO A 436 7.10 -10.87 9.72
N LEU A 437 5.77 -10.70 9.79
CA LEU A 437 5.11 -10.13 10.95
C LEU A 437 5.19 -11.04 12.18
N GLN A 438 4.99 -12.35 12.03
CA GLN A 438 5.16 -13.30 13.13
C GLN A 438 6.57 -13.26 13.70
N GLU A 439 7.56 -13.19 12.84
CA GLU A 439 8.96 -13.13 13.26
C GLU A 439 9.28 -11.84 13.99
N LEU A 440 8.90 -10.68 13.45
CA LEU A 440 9.10 -9.40 14.12
C LEU A 440 8.39 -9.36 15.48
N ARG A 441 7.16 -9.86 15.55
CA ARG A 441 6.39 -9.97 16.79
C ARG A 441 7.10 -10.79 17.86
N ALA A 442 7.69 -11.93 17.48
CA ALA A 442 8.45 -12.78 18.39
C ALA A 442 9.72 -12.08 18.90
N ILE A 443 10.42 -11.34 18.05
CA ILE A 443 11.57 -10.52 18.45
C ILE A 443 11.15 -9.33 19.33
N CYS A 444 9.98 -8.73 19.10
CA CYS A 444 9.42 -7.72 20.00
C CYS A 444 9.19 -8.25 21.40
N ALA A 445 8.80 -9.53 21.56
CA ALA A 445 8.70 -10.15 22.90
C ALA A 445 10.05 -10.24 23.62
N ILE A 446 11.17 -10.41 22.89
CA ILE A 446 12.50 -10.32 23.47
C ILE A 446 12.84 -8.86 23.82
N ALA A 447 12.47 -7.92 22.95
CA ALA A 447 12.75 -6.50 23.13
C ALA A 447 12.04 -5.90 24.35
N ASN A 448 10.80 -6.31 24.62
CA ASN A 448 9.91 -5.72 25.64
C ASN A 448 9.89 -6.43 27.00
N GLY A 449 10.73 -7.46 27.20
CA GLY A 449 10.80 -8.18 28.48
C GLY A 449 9.96 -9.43 28.59
N GLY A 450 9.40 -9.92 27.48
CA GLY A 450 8.75 -11.24 27.41
C GLY A 450 7.27 -11.21 27.05
N GLU A 451 6.66 -10.05 26.84
CA GLU A 451 5.25 -9.94 26.46
C GLU A 451 5.05 -10.19 24.95
N LEU A 452 4.28 -11.22 24.60
CA LEU A 452 3.81 -11.39 23.22
C LEU A 452 2.59 -10.51 22.98
N LEU A 453 2.75 -9.47 22.18
CA LEU A 453 1.68 -8.52 21.89
C LEU A 453 0.90 -8.93 20.63
N GLN A 454 -0.38 -8.56 20.58
CA GLN A 454 -1.11 -8.54 19.31
C GLN A 454 -0.74 -7.28 18.55
N PRO A 455 -0.17 -7.39 17.33
CA PRO A 455 0.08 -6.22 16.50
C PRO A 455 -1.23 -5.63 16.02
N TYR A 456 -1.29 -4.30 15.89
CA TYR A 456 -2.47 -3.63 15.36
C TYR A 456 -2.08 -2.42 14.51
N ILE A 457 -2.98 -2.08 13.58
CA ILE A 457 -2.78 -0.99 12.62
C ILE A 457 -3.88 0.08 12.70
N ILE A 458 -5.03 -0.24 13.31
CA ILE A 458 -6.11 0.71 13.53
C ILE A 458 -5.92 1.34 14.91
N LYS A 459 -5.53 2.63 14.95
CA LYS A 459 -5.37 3.40 16.18
C LYS A 459 -6.73 3.75 16.80
N LYS A 460 -7.67 4.23 15.98
CA LYS A 460 -9.05 4.48 16.38
C LYS A 460 -9.96 4.66 15.18
N ILE A 461 -11.25 4.42 15.38
CA ILE A 461 -12.30 4.77 14.43
C ILE A 461 -13.21 5.78 15.13
N VAL A 462 -13.39 6.94 14.52
CA VAL A 462 -14.18 8.03 15.07
C VAL A 462 -15.37 8.27 14.16
N ALA A 463 -16.58 8.21 14.71
CA ALA A 463 -17.77 8.57 14.02
C ALA A 463 -17.77 10.07 13.67
N ALA A 464 -18.65 10.47 12.83
CA ALA A 464 -18.71 11.83 12.37
C ALA A 464 -19.18 12.86 13.43
N ASP A 465 -19.84 12.42 14.45
CA ASP A 465 -20.22 13.24 15.62
C ASP A 465 -19.08 13.39 16.65
N GLY A 466 -17.91 12.75 16.37
CA GLY A 466 -16.77 12.73 17.25
C GLY A 466 -16.73 11.52 18.22
N THR A 467 -17.74 10.68 18.22
CA THR A 467 -17.78 9.47 19.07
C THR A 467 -16.74 8.47 18.63
N VAL A 468 -15.95 7.94 19.57
CA VAL A 468 -14.99 6.87 19.29
C VAL A 468 -15.74 5.54 19.21
N ILE A 469 -15.80 4.94 18.01
CA ILE A 469 -16.46 3.64 17.74
C ILE A 469 -15.55 2.49 18.16
N LYS A 470 -14.25 2.60 17.85
CA LYS A 470 -13.23 1.59 18.18
C LYS A 470 -11.94 2.32 18.54
N GLU A 471 -11.23 1.81 19.53
CA GLU A 471 -9.90 2.26 19.91
C GLU A 471 -8.95 1.08 19.96
N GLY A 472 -7.84 1.18 19.24
CA GLY A 472 -6.73 0.24 19.31
C GLY A 472 -5.97 0.44 20.62
N LYS A 473 -5.60 -0.67 21.25
CA LYS A 473 -4.87 -0.63 22.51
C LYS A 473 -3.86 -1.78 22.59
N LYS A 474 -2.82 -1.57 23.39
CA LYS A 474 -1.89 -2.64 23.75
C LYS A 474 -2.67 -3.87 24.23
N THR A 475 -2.50 -5.00 23.57
CA THR A 475 -3.08 -6.28 23.94
C THR A 475 -1.98 -7.31 24.17
N VAL A 476 -1.77 -7.69 25.40
CA VAL A 476 -0.83 -8.75 25.78
C VAL A 476 -1.54 -10.09 25.59
N VAL A 477 -1.06 -10.89 24.64
CA VAL A 477 -1.60 -12.22 24.37
C VAL A 477 -1.15 -13.19 25.48
N ARG A 478 0.12 -13.11 25.85
CA ARG A 478 0.75 -13.90 26.93
C ARG A 478 2.17 -13.44 27.23
N ASN A 479 2.71 -13.85 28.37
CA ASN A 479 4.14 -13.79 28.64
C ASN A 479 4.81 -15.07 28.12
N VAL A 480 5.85 -14.95 27.30
CA VAL A 480 6.53 -16.09 26.67
C VAL A 480 7.84 -16.45 27.35
N ILE A 481 8.52 -15.46 27.91
CA ILE A 481 9.77 -15.57 28.66
C ILE A 481 9.80 -14.59 29.83
N THR A 482 10.71 -14.76 30.76
CA THR A 482 10.93 -13.80 31.86
C THR A 482 11.78 -12.62 31.39
N GLU A 483 11.68 -11.48 32.09
CA GLU A 483 12.54 -10.30 31.82
C GLU A 483 14.04 -10.63 31.92
N GLN A 484 14.43 -11.53 32.80
CA GLN A 484 15.81 -11.97 32.92
C GLN A 484 16.30 -12.65 31.63
N VAL A 485 15.52 -13.59 31.10
CA VAL A 485 15.82 -14.28 29.84
C VAL A 485 15.84 -13.28 28.67
N ALA A 486 14.85 -12.39 28.62
CA ALA A 486 14.76 -11.35 27.61
C ALA A 486 16.01 -10.44 27.63
N ARG A 487 16.44 -10.00 28.80
CA ARG A 487 17.65 -9.18 28.97
C ARG A 487 18.90 -9.90 28.50
N GLN A 488 19.10 -11.15 28.93
CA GLN A 488 20.25 -11.95 28.52
C GLN A 488 20.31 -12.11 26.99
N MET A 489 19.14 -12.33 26.36
CA MET A 489 19.08 -12.45 24.90
C MET A 489 19.31 -11.10 24.21
N ARG A 490 18.76 -9.98 24.71
CA ARG A 490 19.06 -8.64 24.18
C ARG A 490 20.55 -8.34 24.18
N GLU A 491 21.24 -8.64 25.30
CA GLU A 491 22.70 -8.49 25.42
C GLU A 491 23.47 -9.34 24.38
N MET A 492 23.04 -10.59 24.16
CA MET A 492 23.65 -11.44 23.14
C MET A 492 23.36 -10.93 21.73
N MET A 493 22.14 -10.47 21.44
CA MET A 493 21.77 -9.88 20.14
C MET A 493 22.48 -8.55 19.88
N GLU A 494 22.80 -7.77 20.93
CA GLU A 494 23.63 -6.57 20.79
C GLU A 494 25.05 -6.92 20.35
N LYS A 495 25.65 -7.97 20.92
CA LYS A 495 26.97 -8.47 20.50
C LYS A 495 27.00 -8.95 19.03
N VAL A 496 25.88 -9.39 18.48
CA VAL A 496 25.80 -9.71 17.04
C VAL A 496 26.12 -8.47 16.19
N VAL A 497 25.62 -7.30 16.59
CA VAL A 497 25.81 -6.05 15.85
C VAL A 497 27.11 -5.36 16.20
N SER A 498 27.51 -5.34 17.47
CA SER A 498 28.72 -4.64 17.90
C SER A 498 30.00 -5.40 17.53
N GLU A 499 30.00 -6.74 17.63
CA GLU A 499 31.20 -7.58 17.51
C GLU A 499 31.08 -8.72 16.50
N GLY A 500 29.84 -9.10 16.11
CA GLY A 500 29.55 -10.30 15.35
C GLY A 500 29.26 -10.08 13.87
N GLY A 501 28.49 -11.00 13.28
CA GLY A 501 28.12 -11.01 11.86
C GLY A 501 27.13 -9.96 11.42
N GLY A 502 26.59 -9.15 12.34
CA GLY A 502 25.60 -8.09 12.07
C GLY A 502 26.17 -6.66 12.06
N LYS A 503 27.48 -6.48 12.01
CA LYS A 503 28.15 -5.16 12.09
C LYS A 503 27.65 -4.13 11.08
N THR A 504 27.18 -4.57 9.93
CA THR A 504 26.65 -3.71 8.86
C THR A 504 25.34 -3.02 9.24
N ALA A 505 24.67 -3.49 10.33
CA ALA A 505 23.48 -2.83 10.91
C ALA A 505 23.84 -1.77 11.96
N ALA A 506 25.11 -1.58 12.31
CA ALA A 506 25.52 -0.65 13.36
C ALA A 506 25.25 0.81 12.97
N ILE A 507 24.60 1.55 13.86
CA ILE A 507 24.38 3.00 13.75
C ILE A 507 25.27 3.68 14.78
N LYS A 508 26.11 4.62 14.34
CA LYS A 508 27.06 5.31 15.22
C LYS A 508 26.31 6.02 16.34
N GLY A 509 26.74 5.79 17.57
CA GLY A 509 26.15 6.40 18.78
C GLY A 509 24.92 5.69 19.33
N TYR A 510 24.43 4.61 18.69
CA TYR A 510 23.28 3.85 19.18
C TYR A 510 23.65 2.40 19.46
N ARG A 511 23.12 1.86 20.54
CA ARG A 511 23.20 0.44 20.86
C ARG A 511 22.09 -0.28 20.08
N ILE A 512 22.47 -1.26 19.25
CA ILE A 512 21.55 -1.99 18.39
C ILE A 512 21.63 -3.47 18.71
N ALA A 513 20.51 -4.11 18.91
CA ALA A 513 20.39 -5.54 19.01
C ALA A 513 19.70 -6.09 17.75
N GLY A 514 20.27 -7.15 17.17
CA GLY A 514 19.69 -7.71 15.96
C GLY A 514 20.28 -9.07 15.58
N LYS A 515 19.73 -9.64 14.51
CA LYS A 515 20.16 -10.93 13.95
C LYS A 515 20.02 -10.94 12.44
N THR A 516 21.03 -11.46 11.77
CA THR A 516 21.03 -11.71 10.33
C THR A 516 20.41 -13.08 10.02
N GLY A 517 19.69 -13.17 8.90
CA GLY A 517 19.19 -14.40 8.32
C GLY A 517 19.59 -14.55 6.86
N THR A 518 19.86 -15.77 6.48
CA THR A 518 20.03 -16.18 5.08
C THR A 518 19.51 -17.62 5.01
N ALA A 519 18.36 -17.80 4.39
CA ALA A 519 17.73 -19.10 4.24
C ALA A 519 17.62 -19.45 2.76
N GLU A 520 17.86 -20.71 2.41
CA GLU A 520 17.56 -21.20 1.07
C GLU A 520 16.04 -21.25 0.86
N LYS A 521 15.62 -20.93 -0.34
CA LYS A 521 14.19 -20.91 -0.68
C LYS A 521 13.71 -22.32 -1.00
N LEU A 522 12.56 -22.70 -0.46
CA LEU A 522 11.91 -23.96 -0.80
C LEU A 522 11.48 -23.97 -2.27
N ALA A 523 11.75 -25.06 -2.98
CA ALA A 523 11.32 -25.28 -4.34
C ALA A 523 9.87 -25.79 -4.37
N ALA A 524 9.11 -25.43 -5.40
CA ALA A 524 7.70 -25.87 -5.56
C ALA A 524 7.53 -27.39 -5.62
N GLY A 525 8.59 -28.15 -5.98
CA GLY A 525 8.61 -29.62 -6.04
C GLY A 525 9.19 -30.31 -4.80
N GLY A 526 9.44 -29.56 -3.73
CA GLY A 526 10.14 -30.04 -2.53
C GLY A 526 11.66 -29.84 -2.62
N GLY A 527 12.34 -29.83 -1.46
CA GLY A 527 13.78 -29.48 -1.37
C GLY A 527 14.03 -28.00 -1.52
N TYR A 528 15.29 -27.61 -1.73
CA TYR A 528 15.72 -26.23 -1.84
C TYR A 528 16.01 -25.82 -3.29
N ALA A 529 15.63 -24.60 -3.65
CA ALA A 529 15.89 -24.03 -4.97
C ALA A 529 17.33 -23.49 -5.03
N ALA A 530 18.20 -24.15 -5.76
CA ALA A 530 19.60 -23.78 -5.87
C ALA A 530 19.79 -22.31 -6.27
N GLY A 531 20.59 -21.57 -5.51
CA GLY A 531 20.93 -20.17 -5.77
C GLY A 531 19.77 -19.17 -5.47
N GLN A 532 18.67 -19.62 -4.86
CA GLN A 532 17.60 -18.73 -4.42
C GLN A 532 17.57 -18.65 -2.89
N TYR A 533 17.73 -17.44 -2.38
CA TYR A 533 17.82 -17.18 -0.95
C TYR A 533 16.81 -16.13 -0.50
N ILE A 534 16.37 -16.26 0.74
CA ILE A 534 15.71 -15.18 1.48
C ILE A 534 16.76 -14.57 2.39
N ALA A 535 17.08 -13.31 2.14
CA ALA A 535 18.00 -12.52 2.95
C ALA A 535 17.21 -11.67 3.93
N SER A 536 17.47 -11.78 5.23
CA SER A 536 16.74 -11.03 6.24
C SER A 536 17.65 -10.44 7.31
N PHE A 537 17.15 -9.38 7.96
CA PHE A 537 17.68 -8.83 9.18
C PHE A 537 16.52 -8.39 10.07
N VAL A 538 16.56 -8.77 11.33
CA VAL A 538 15.59 -8.34 12.34
C VAL A 538 16.33 -7.80 13.55
N GLY A 539 15.82 -6.73 14.13
CA GLY A 539 16.44 -6.13 15.31
C GLY A 539 15.63 -4.98 15.88
N PHE A 540 16.19 -4.33 16.86
CA PHE A 540 15.56 -3.19 17.54
C PHE A 540 16.60 -2.19 18.05
N VAL A 541 16.15 -0.95 18.25
CA VAL A 541 16.97 0.18 18.66
C VAL A 541 16.19 1.12 19.58
N PRO A 542 16.82 1.70 20.64
CA PRO A 542 18.07 1.27 21.29
C PRO A 542 17.97 -0.14 21.89
N ALA A 543 19.10 -0.84 22.10
CA ALA A 543 19.10 -2.22 22.61
C ALA A 543 18.65 -2.33 24.08
N ASP A 544 18.90 -1.30 24.88
CA ASP A 544 18.57 -1.22 26.32
C ASP A 544 17.13 -0.75 26.58
N LYS A 545 16.64 0.21 25.76
CA LYS A 545 15.26 0.74 25.83
C LYS A 545 14.67 0.80 24.42
N PRO A 546 14.27 -0.35 23.86
CA PRO A 546 13.81 -0.42 22.49
C PRO A 546 12.66 0.55 22.20
N ARG A 547 12.80 1.33 21.13
CA ARG A 547 11.74 2.24 20.63
C ARG A 547 11.17 1.75 19.32
N TYR A 548 12.03 1.17 18.50
CA TYR A 548 11.66 0.65 17.20
C TYR A 548 12.23 -0.76 17.04
N ALA A 549 11.37 -1.70 16.69
CA ALA A 549 11.76 -2.99 16.18
C ALA A 549 11.49 -3.02 14.68
N MET A 550 12.42 -3.54 13.89
CA MET A 550 12.31 -3.58 12.45
C MET A 550 12.77 -4.92 11.91
N LEU A 551 12.04 -5.42 10.91
CA LEU A 551 12.43 -6.53 10.07
C LEU A 551 12.55 -6.06 8.62
N VAL A 552 13.61 -6.51 7.94
CA VAL A 552 13.81 -6.36 6.50
C VAL A 552 14.03 -7.73 5.89
N MET A 553 13.28 -8.07 4.86
CA MET A 553 13.39 -9.32 4.11
C MET A 553 13.46 -9.02 2.62
N LEU A 554 14.40 -9.64 1.93
CA LEU A 554 14.54 -9.63 0.47
C LEU A 554 14.42 -11.06 -0.07
N ASP A 555 13.52 -11.26 -1.03
CA ASP A 555 13.32 -12.54 -1.71
C ASP A 555 14.16 -12.60 -2.97
N THR A 556 15.07 -13.55 -3.02
CA THR A 556 15.94 -13.86 -4.16
C THR A 556 16.70 -12.61 -4.68
N PRO A 557 17.48 -11.91 -3.82
CA PRO A 557 18.32 -10.81 -4.29
C PRO A 557 19.40 -11.33 -5.24
N GLN A 558 19.79 -10.51 -6.22
CA GLN A 558 20.82 -10.84 -7.22
C GLN A 558 22.20 -10.34 -6.75
N GLY A 559 23.24 -11.11 -7.04
CA GLY A 559 24.61 -10.79 -6.64
C GLY A 559 24.88 -11.18 -5.20
N ALA A 560 24.84 -10.25 -4.26
CA ALA A 560 24.98 -10.53 -2.83
C ALA A 560 23.63 -11.06 -2.28
N PHE A 561 23.70 -12.10 -1.44
CA PHE A 561 22.51 -12.77 -0.89
C PHE A 561 22.56 -12.97 0.63
N TYR A 562 23.66 -12.62 1.31
CA TYR A 562 23.71 -12.68 2.77
C TYR A 562 22.93 -11.53 3.40
N GLY A 563 22.11 -11.82 4.42
CA GLY A 563 21.35 -10.81 5.17
C GLY A 563 22.23 -9.69 5.73
N SER A 564 23.48 -10.00 6.11
CA SER A 564 24.48 -9.01 6.54
C SER A 564 24.90 -8.05 5.43
N GLN A 565 24.84 -8.45 4.17
CA GLN A 565 25.28 -7.64 3.03
C GLN A 565 24.14 -6.83 2.43
N VAL A 566 22.91 -7.36 2.42
CA VAL A 566 21.79 -6.70 1.71
C VAL A 566 20.73 -6.17 2.65
N SER A 567 20.31 -6.87 3.71
CA SER A 567 19.20 -6.47 4.58
C SER A 567 19.63 -5.62 5.78
N ALA A 568 20.77 -5.94 6.39
CA ALA A 568 21.30 -5.17 7.53
C ALA A 568 21.65 -3.71 7.20
N PRO A 569 22.24 -3.38 6.03
CA PRO A 569 22.42 -1.98 5.64
C PRO A 569 21.09 -1.22 5.47
N ILE A 570 20.05 -1.84 4.92
CA ILE A 570 18.72 -1.23 4.78
C ILE A 570 18.14 -0.92 6.16
N PHE A 571 18.21 -1.86 7.09
CA PHE A 571 17.81 -1.67 8.48
C PHE A 571 18.53 -0.45 9.11
N ARG A 572 19.88 -0.41 8.99
CA ARG A 572 20.71 0.69 9.48
C ARG A 572 20.25 2.03 8.90
N ASP A 573 20.23 2.15 7.59
CA ASP A 573 20.00 3.42 6.89
C ASP A 573 18.59 3.95 7.14
N THR A 574 17.60 3.05 7.17
CA THR A 574 16.20 3.39 7.49
C THR A 574 16.07 3.88 8.94
N LEU A 575 16.57 3.11 9.91
CA LEU A 575 16.44 3.49 11.32
C LEU A 575 17.28 4.71 11.68
N GLN A 576 18.43 4.89 11.08
CA GLN A 576 19.24 6.10 11.26
C GLN A 576 18.46 7.36 10.88
N GLN A 577 17.82 7.36 9.73
CA GLN A 577 16.97 8.47 9.28
C GLN A 577 15.78 8.70 10.22
N ILE A 578 15.13 7.62 10.66
CA ILE A 578 13.99 7.72 11.58
C ILE A 578 14.41 8.26 12.93
N LEU A 579 15.53 7.78 13.51
CA LEU A 579 16.05 8.26 14.80
C LEU A 579 16.34 9.77 14.76
N VAL A 580 16.99 10.22 13.69
CA VAL A 580 17.24 11.65 13.47
C VAL A 580 15.93 12.44 13.32
N ALA A 581 15.02 11.98 12.45
CA ALA A 581 13.75 12.66 12.21
C ALA A 581 12.84 12.74 13.45
N LYS A 582 12.96 11.78 14.37
CA LYS A 582 12.22 11.73 15.64
C LYS A 582 12.97 12.36 16.82
N GLY A 583 14.16 12.93 16.60
CA GLY A 583 14.94 13.59 17.64
C GLY A 583 15.41 12.66 18.77
N ILE A 584 15.53 11.36 18.50
CA ILE A 584 16.03 10.39 19.47
C ILE A 584 17.54 10.55 19.54
N GLN A 585 18.05 11.01 20.68
CA GLN A 585 19.47 11.26 20.88
C GLN A 585 20.24 9.95 21.03
N PRO A 586 21.49 9.87 20.54
CA PRO A 586 22.40 8.80 20.87
C PRO A 586 22.61 8.71 22.39
N ALA A 587 22.77 7.49 22.92
CA ALA A 587 23.19 7.34 24.30
C ALA A 587 24.53 8.08 24.48
N ALA A 588 24.62 8.95 25.49
CA ALA A 588 25.87 9.59 25.85
C ALA A 588 26.88 8.50 26.26
N SER A 589 27.71 8.07 25.32
CA SER A 589 28.88 7.23 25.62
C SER A 589 30.01 8.17 26.04
N GLU A 590 30.65 7.92 27.15
CA GLU A 590 31.88 8.59 27.52
C GLU A 590 32.84 8.51 26.32
N GLY A 591 33.11 9.66 25.67
CA GLY A 591 33.99 9.79 24.52
C GLY A 591 33.36 9.86 23.11
N LEU A 592 32.00 9.85 22.97
CA LEU A 592 31.36 10.19 21.70
C LEU A 592 30.96 11.68 21.71
N PRO A 593 31.22 12.43 20.62
CA PRO A 593 30.78 13.81 20.50
C PRO A 593 29.26 13.91 20.62
N SER A 594 28.77 14.99 21.29
CA SER A 594 27.35 15.30 21.39
C SER A 594 26.72 15.47 20.00
N PHE A 595 25.36 15.36 19.90
CA PHE A 595 24.65 15.60 18.65
C PHE A 595 24.98 16.99 18.06
N GLU A 596 25.20 18.00 18.92
CA GLU A 596 25.65 19.33 18.50
C GLU A 596 27.08 19.29 17.95
N GLU A 597 27.97 18.51 18.56
CA GLU A 597 29.34 18.30 18.07
C GLU A 597 29.36 17.45 16.79
N MET A 598 28.46 16.46 16.63
CA MET A 598 28.33 15.69 15.37
C MET A 598 27.75 16.54 14.23
N ASN A 599 26.79 17.41 14.52
CA ASN A 599 26.31 18.40 13.56
C ASN A 599 27.35 19.51 13.29
N ALA A 600 28.13 19.89 14.31
CA ALA A 600 29.25 20.79 14.15
C ALA A 600 30.44 20.17 13.40
N VAL A 601 30.63 18.83 13.51
CA VAL A 601 31.61 18.07 12.71
C VAL A 601 31.10 17.89 11.28
N GLY A 602 29.80 17.67 11.08
CA GLY A 602 29.18 17.73 9.74
C GLY A 602 29.26 19.13 9.10
N GLN A 603 29.23 20.19 9.92
CA GLN A 603 29.47 21.58 9.47
C GLN A 603 30.95 21.94 9.41
N LYS A 604 31.84 21.27 10.16
CA LYS A 604 33.30 21.51 10.10
C LYS A 604 34.00 20.68 9.01
N ASP A 605 33.43 19.60 8.54
CA ASP A 605 33.82 18.89 7.32
C ASP A 605 33.06 19.33 6.05
N GLU A 606 32.28 20.40 6.10
CA GLU A 606 32.28 21.34 5.00
C GLU A 606 33.70 21.93 4.92
N LYS A 607 34.66 21.10 4.55
CA LYS A 607 35.77 21.55 3.72
C LYS A 607 35.08 22.43 2.71
N LYS A 608 35.47 23.75 2.71
CA LYS A 608 35.23 24.70 1.63
C LYS A 608 35.00 23.87 0.38
N PRO A 609 33.89 24.01 -0.36
CA PRO A 609 33.61 23.15 -1.51
C PRO A 609 34.93 23.03 -2.22
N LYS A 610 35.51 21.81 -2.29
CA LYS A 610 36.71 21.59 -3.05
C LYS A 610 36.31 22.10 -4.39
N GLN A 611 36.88 23.26 -4.80
CA GLN A 611 36.59 23.82 -6.11
C GLN A 611 36.78 22.66 -7.05
N LEU A 612 35.69 22.21 -7.66
CA LEU A 612 35.73 21.14 -8.65
C LEU A 612 36.82 21.57 -9.64
N PRO A 613 37.77 20.71 -9.97
CA PRO A 613 38.82 21.05 -10.89
C PRO A 613 38.17 21.53 -12.19
N MET A 614 38.46 22.76 -12.61
CA MET A 614 37.82 23.32 -13.82
C MET A 614 38.46 22.73 -15.08
N LEU A 615 37.64 22.18 -15.98
CA LEU A 615 38.05 21.93 -17.35
C LEU A 615 38.29 23.29 -18.02
N GLN A 616 39.41 23.42 -18.73
CA GLN A 616 39.75 24.63 -19.47
C GLN A 616 39.58 24.38 -20.96
N ARG A 617 38.77 25.20 -21.63
CA ARG A 617 38.73 25.19 -23.08
C ARG A 617 39.87 26.07 -23.61
N MET A 618 40.72 25.47 -24.42
CA MET A 618 41.89 26.13 -25.01
C MET A 618 41.46 26.96 -26.27
N PRO A 619 42.24 27.97 -26.67
CA PRO A 619 41.95 28.78 -27.86
C PRO A 619 41.81 27.98 -29.18
N ASP A 620 42.46 26.82 -29.27
CA ASP A 620 42.40 25.88 -30.40
C ASP A 620 41.18 24.94 -30.38
N GLY A 621 40.25 25.15 -29.41
CA GLY A 621 39.02 24.37 -29.29
C GLY A 621 39.18 23.05 -28.50
N LYS A 622 40.40 22.68 -28.11
CA LYS A 622 40.63 21.51 -27.23
C LYS A 622 40.27 21.78 -25.78
N ILE A 623 40.07 20.72 -25.06
CA ILE A 623 39.67 20.72 -23.65
C ILE A 623 40.81 20.06 -22.84
N LYS A 624 41.39 20.78 -21.90
CA LYS A 624 42.41 20.27 -21.01
C LYS A 624 41.75 19.54 -19.83
N LEU A 625 42.03 18.24 -19.68
CA LEU A 625 41.47 17.39 -18.61
C LEU A 625 42.15 17.68 -17.28
N PRO A 626 41.38 17.90 -16.20
CA PRO A 626 41.93 18.02 -14.85
C PRO A 626 42.23 16.61 -14.26
N ASP A 627 42.76 16.56 -13.05
CA ASP A 627 42.87 15.37 -12.27
C ASP A 627 41.52 15.05 -11.61
N PHE A 628 40.91 13.91 -11.94
CA PHE A 628 39.65 13.46 -11.36
C PHE A 628 39.84 12.69 -10.06
N LYS A 629 41.07 12.43 -9.63
CA LYS A 629 41.37 11.66 -8.42
C LYS A 629 40.66 12.20 -7.18
N GLY A 630 39.87 11.33 -6.51
CA GLY A 630 39.09 11.66 -5.32
C GLY A 630 37.73 12.30 -5.62
N LEU A 631 37.33 12.45 -6.90
CA LEU A 631 35.95 12.81 -7.26
C LEU A 631 35.07 11.55 -7.25
N ASP A 632 33.83 11.69 -6.82
CA ASP A 632 32.85 10.64 -7.02
C ASP A 632 32.33 10.63 -8.47
N MET A 633 31.61 9.58 -8.82
CA MET A 633 31.11 9.39 -10.19
C MET A 633 30.20 10.53 -10.65
N ARG A 634 29.34 11.05 -9.77
CA ARG A 634 28.41 12.12 -10.08
C ARG A 634 29.14 13.43 -10.40
N ASN A 635 30.06 13.83 -9.54
CA ASN A 635 30.87 15.01 -9.75
C ASN A 635 31.73 14.89 -11.03
N THR A 636 32.18 13.68 -11.39
CA THR A 636 32.92 13.44 -12.61
C THR A 636 32.04 13.58 -13.86
N VAL A 637 30.80 13.09 -13.82
CA VAL A 637 29.79 13.28 -14.90
C VAL A 637 29.48 14.75 -15.06
N ASP A 638 29.12 15.44 -13.96
CA ASP A 638 28.73 16.86 -13.97
C ASP A 638 29.85 17.79 -14.51
N LEU A 639 31.12 17.37 -14.33
CA LEU A 639 32.30 18.08 -14.91
C LEU A 639 32.43 17.86 -16.41
N LEU A 640 32.20 16.66 -16.93
CA LEU A 640 32.44 16.29 -18.33
C LEU A 640 31.30 16.70 -19.25
N GLU A 641 30.05 16.69 -18.76
CA GLU A 641 28.84 16.93 -19.55
C GLU A 641 28.80 18.28 -20.26
N PRO A 642 29.13 19.43 -19.61
CA PRO A 642 29.14 20.74 -20.27
C PRO A 642 30.10 20.85 -21.45
N TYR A 643 31.13 19.99 -21.50
CA TYR A 643 32.16 19.95 -22.52
C TYR A 643 31.93 18.85 -23.55
N LYS A 644 30.77 18.19 -23.49
CA LYS A 644 30.38 17.07 -24.37
C LYS A 644 31.39 15.91 -24.38
N LEU A 645 32.08 15.68 -23.26
CA LEU A 645 32.97 14.55 -23.09
C LEU A 645 32.19 13.33 -22.59
N LYS A 646 32.53 12.14 -23.03
CA LYS A 646 31.85 10.91 -22.65
C LYS A 646 32.60 10.22 -21.52
N LEU A 647 31.93 9.97 -20.38
CA LEU A 647 32.50 9.17 -19.30
C LEU A 647 32.30 7.67 -19.61
N LYS A 648 33.38 6.88 -19.45
CA LYS A 648 33.32 5.42 -19.39
C LYS A 648 33.83 4.98 -18.02
N PRO A 649 32.90 4.72 -17.06
CA PRO A 649 33.30 4.38 -15.71
C PRO A 649 33.65 2.90 -15.57
N TYR A 650 34.61 2.61 -14.67
CA TYR A 650 34.95 1.28 -14.21
C TYR A 650 34.94 1.26 -12.66
N GLY A 651 34.14 0.40 -12.04
CA GLY A 651 33.95 0.33 -10.58
C GLY A 651 32.96 1.36 -10.02
N SER A 652 33.01 1.60 -8.72
CA SER A 652 32.13 2.54 -8.00
C SER A 652 32.90 3.17 -6.81
N GLY A 653 32.50 4.37 -6.37
CA GLY A 653 33.15 5.11 -5.28
C GLY A 653 33.88 6.35 -5.79
N HIS A 654 35.15 6.52 -5.43
CA HIS A 654 35.95 7.69 -5.81
C HIS A 654 36.97 7.36 -6.91
N ALA A 655 37.15 8.28 -7.85
CA ALA A 655 38.11 8.14 -8.92
C ALA A 655 39.54 8.02 -8.36
N TRP A 656 40.27 7.01 -8.82
CA TRP A 656 41.66 6.82 -8.42
C TRP A 656 42.62 6.78 -9.62
N GLN A 657 42.09 6.56 -10.83
CA GLN A 657 42.83 6.57 -12.10
C GLN A 657 41.95 7.07 -13.23
N GLN A 658 42.56 7.72 -14.23
CA GLN A 658 41.89 8.16 -15.45
C GLN A 658 42.73 7.93 -16.70
N LYS A 659 42.03 7.84 -17.85
CA LYS A 659 42.64 7.79 -19.16
C LYS A 659 41.77 8.57 -20.17
N PRO A 660 42.28 9.61 -20.85
CA PRO A 660 43.67 10.12 -20.85
C PRO A 660 44.11 10.65 -19.46
N PRO A 661 45.43 10.73 -19.21
CA PRO A 661 45.97 11.20 -17.92
C PRO A 661 45.65 12.69 -17.69
N PRO A 662 45.71 13.17 -16.41
CA PRO A 662 45.54 14.58 -16.08
C PRO A 662 46.44 15.48 -16.94
N GLY A 663 45.91 16.64 -17.36
CA GLY A 663 46.61 17.59 -18.22
C GLY A 663 46.55 17.30 -19.74
N SER A 664 46.00 16.14 -20.12
CA SER A 664 45.81 15.81 -21.56
C SER A 664 44.82 16.78 -22.22
N GLU A 665 45.12 17.13 -23.49
CA GLU A 665 44.23 17.92 -24.33
C GLU A 665 43.41 17.01 -25.26
N VAL A 666 42.09 17.13 -25.18
CA VAL A 666 41.15 16.27 -25.91
C VAL A 666 40.11 17.10 -26.66
N PHE A 667 39.51 16.55 -27.71
CA PHE A 667 38.41 17.18 -28.44
C PHE A 667 37.05 16.82 -27.85
N GLU A 668 36.01 17.58 -28.16
CA GLU A 668 34.62 17.23 -27.86
C GLU A 668 34.31 15.78 -28.33
N ASN A 669 33.40 15.10 -27.66
CA ASN A 669 33.03 13.70 -27.89
C ASN A 669 34.13 12.64 -27.59
N THR A 670 35.30 13.04 -27.09
CA THR A 670 36.31 12.09 -26.60
C THR A 670 35.77 11.31 -25.40
N THR A 671 36.03 10.00 -25.39
CA THR A 671 35.69 9.14 -24.24
C THR A 671 36.81 9.22 -23.21
N VAL A 672 36.46 9.56 -21.98
CA VAL A 672 37.34 9.60 -20.81
C VAL A 672 37.01 8.37 -19.96
N GLU A 673 37.97 7.46 -19.83
CA GLU A 673 37.84 6.28 -18.97
C GLU A 673 38.29 6.66 -17.55
N VAL A 674 37.47 6.34 -16.52
CA VAL A 674 37.80 6.63 -15.14
C VAL A 674 37.51 5.40 -14.27
N TRP A 675 38.51 5.02 -13.47
CA TRP A 675 38.41 3.91 -12.51
C TRP A 675 38.05 4.46 -11.13
N PHE A 676 36.99 3.91 -10.55
CA PHE A 676 36.47 4.24 -9.23
C PHE A 676 36.65 3.05 -8.29
N ASN A 677 36.97 3.31 -7.00
CA ASN A 677 37.10 2.30 -5.93
C ASN A 677 36.48 2.78 -4.62
#